data_4d44d0c44f11e003b5182708a1468b60
#
_entry.id   4d44d0c44f11e003b5182708a1468b60
#
_cell.length_a   1.000
_cell.length_b   1.000
_cell.length_c   1.000
_cell.angle_alpha   90.00
_cell.angle_beta   90.00
_cell.angle_gamma   90.00
#
_symmetry.space_group_name_H-M   'P 1'
#
loop_
_entity.id
_entity.type
_entity.pdbx_description
1 polymer ?
#
loop_
_entity_poly.entity_id
_entity_poly.type
_entity_poly.pdbx_seq_one_letter_code
_entity_poly.pdbx_strand_id
1 'polypeptide(L)'
;MSSAEPAASPAGRSTPLFVLRDLDGFFGLGANLLVVLLLIAGLCKSVVHLPDDLIFGRILPAAGLAVLAGNLFHALAAVVVSRSRPDVTALPFGINTIGLFIQIFFVMQPEYLAKLQINGDTDAGRRAAVEAAWTLGCLSCVGAAAVELLGSLLLAVIAGVRSGMGDKAAERTERFLLPRGPILASLGGIAIGFVAMTFAVDIWSHPMVAFLPFAVLLVTYLSRVRLPLGIPGELLALAVGAGLAWGQGLMGVDAVTASYAEVGFRRPNWWAETILGAVQPEDLLRAAAVFVPLGLYNLVGNIQNIEDAAQAGDRYPVAGGVIVNSLITAGTGLLGSPFPTTVYIGHGTWKGLGSRIGYGAMAGAVAAVLALTGSVAVIGHIIPVQAAYPVMLFVGAAITGQAFGSFPARHAPAAALALVPALAAWGFVLVRGTLLTTAGFINPEPEAPAPVSGATAAAKAPAPPATPGIPEAPGMGDKPATPEAPATDEGLETPVRVSRDGISIGQLVVAEQHRPGGGRVSGYLVHGLLVLERGFIFTSIFLAAIAANLIDRRFLGAAFWSLLAAGLTWVGLMHAYAVLIVKGPDGKEQYGNAVDHVFANLGFLDKSLAIPPGGDTANIFRAQELIAGYLMFAAVFLVLGVLRTGGRLEMLQTQTSDAENSAATRVL
;
A
#
# COMPACT_ATOMS: atom_id res chain seq x y z
N MET A 1 26.79 -16.62 37.11
CA MET A 1 25.68 -17.57 36.97
C MET A 1 25.95 -18.37 35.72
N SER A 2 26.17 -19.64 35.85
CA SER A 2 26.63 -20.60 34.85
C SER A 2 25.70 -20.67 33.65
N SER A 3 26.23 -20.41 32.46
CA SER A 3 25.59 -20.67 31.17
C SER A 3 25.54 -22.18 30.96
N ALA A 4 24.38 -22.77 31.21
CA ALA A 4 24.13 -24.15 30.81
C ALA A 4 24.09 -24.19 29.27
N GLU A 5 25.07 -24.82 28.64
CA GLU A 5 25.02 -25.27 27.26
C GLU A 5 23.75 -26.11 27.03
N PRO A 6 22.97 -25.86 25.96
CA PRO A 6 21.84 -26.71 25.64
C PRO A 6 22.40 -28.10 25.27
N ALA A 7 21.95 -29.12 25.99
CA ALA A 7 22.29 -30.51 25.76
C ALA A 7 22.12 -30.88 24.29
N ALA A 8 23.16 -31.41 23.67
CA ALA A 8 23.13 -31.93 22.30
C ALA A 8 22.01 -32.96 22.17
N SER A 9 21.01 -32.65 21.37
CA SER A 9 19.92 -33.57 21.04
C SER A 9 20.47 -34.78 20.27
N PRO A 10 20.03 -36.02 20.56
CA PRO A 10 20.52 -37.21 19.89
C PRO A 10 20.24 -37.14 18.38
N ALA A 11 21.30 -37.23 17.59
CA ALA A 11 21.24 -37.31 16.14
C ALA A 11 20.31 -38.45 15.71
N GLY A 12 19.25 -38.10 14.92
CA GLY A 12 18.42 -39.12 14.26
C GLY A 12 16.90 -38.96 14.34
N ARG A 13 16.35 -37.96 15.04
CA ARG A 13 14.88 -37.72 15.00
C ARG A 13 14.54 -36.56 14.07
N SER A 14 13.91 -36.89 12.95
CA SER A 14 13.28 -35.89 12.08
C SER A 14 12.18 -35.11 12.86
N THR A 15 12.06 -33.80 12.60
CA THR A 15 10.97 -33.00 13.19
C THR A 15 9.62 -33.62 12.77
N PRO A 16 8.70 -33.89 13.71
CA PRO A 16 7.40 -34.42 13.37
C PRO A 16 6.61 -33.43 12.48
N LEU A 17 5.85 -33.96 11.52
CA LEU A 17 5.03 -33.16 10.60
C LEU A 17 4.00 -32.30 11.33
N PHE A 18 3.52 -32.79 12.49
CA PHE A 18 2.56 -32.10 13.32
C PHE A 18 2.92 -32.26 14.80
N VAL A 19 2.84 -31.16 15.53
CA VAL A 19 2.91 -31.09 16.97
C VAL A 19 1.71 -30.34 17.53
N LEU A 20 1.29 -30.63 18.77
CA LEU A 20 0.10 -29.94 19.34
C LEU A 20 0.25 -28.41 19.36
N ARG A 21 1.46 -27.90 19.50
CA ARG A 21 1.77 -26.46 19.45
C ARG A 21 1.64 -25.85 18.06
N ASP A 22 1.47 -26.66 17.01
CA ASP A 22 1.10 -26.15 15.68
C ASP A 22 -0.30 -25.53 15.68
N LEU A 23 -1.17 -25.85 16.65
CA LEU A 23 -2.46 -25.19 16.81
C LEU A 23 -2.31 -23.72 17.18
N ASP A 24 -1.32 -23.35 18.00
CA ASP A 24 -1.07 -21.95 18.36
C ASP A 24 -0.69 -21.14 17.11
N GLY A 25 0.23 -21.69 16.30
CA GLY A 25 0.61 -21.10 15.02
C GLY A 25 -0.52 -21.09 14.00
N PHE A 26 -1.32 -22.16 13.95
CA PHE A 26 -2.50 -22.25 13.09
C PHE A 26 -3.53 -21.15 13.38
N PHE A 27 -3.89 -20.94 14.64
CA PHE A 27 -4.85 -19.90 15.02
C PHE A 27 -4.30 -18.51 14.73
N GLY A 28 -3.03 -18.24 15.02
CA GLY A 28 -2.43 -16.94 14.76
C GLY A 28 -2.30 -16.64 13.26
N LEU A 29 -1.70 -17.54 12.48
CA LEU A 29 -1.58 -17.36 11.03
C LEU A 29 -2.95 -17.40 10.35
N GLY A 30 -3.84 -18.30 10.79
CA GLY A 30 -5.19 -18.44 10.25
C GLY A 30 -6.03 -17.19 10.46
N ALA A 31 -5.96 -16.55 11.65
CA ALA A 31 -6.62 -15.28 11.91
C ALA A 31 -6.10 -14.17 10.97
N ASN A 32 -4.78 -14.08 10.78
CA ASN A 32 -4.19 -13.12 9.85
C ASN A 32 -4.65 -13.36 8.41
N LEU A 33 -4.62 -14.59 7.93
CA LEU A 33 -5.09 -14.96 6.59
C LEU A 33 -6.58 -14.63 6.40
N LEU A 34 -7.41 -14.91 7.41
CA LEU A 34 -8.83 -14.56 7.38
C LEU A 34 -9.04 -13.05 7.26
N VAL A 35 -8.33 -12.26 8.07
CA VAL A 35 -8.40 -10.79 7.99
C VAL A 35 -8.03 -10.30 6.61
N VAL A 36 -6.97 -10.85 6.00
CA VAL A 36 -6.56 -10.46 4.64
C VAL A 36 -7.61 -10.82 3.59
N LEU A 37 -8.27 -11.99 3.70
CA LEU A 37 -9.36 -12.37 2.80
C LEU A 37 -10.58 -11.44 2.95
N LEU A 38 -10.93 -11.06 4.19
CA LEU A 38 -11.99 -10.09 4.46
C LEU A 38 -11.64 -8.69 3.91
N LEU A 39 -10.38 -8.28 4.03
CA LEU A 39 -9.89 -7.02 3.45
C LEU A 39 -9.96 -7.02 1.93
N ILE A 40 -9.57 -8.11 1.27
CA ILE A 40 -9.71 -8.24 -0.18
C ILE A 40 -11.17 -8.02 -0.56
N ALA A 41 -12.09 -8.73 0.09
CA ALA A 41 -13.52 -8.59 -0.20
C ALA A 41 -14.02 -7.17 0.04
N GLY A 42 -13.71 -6.61 1.21
CA GLY A 42 -14.15 -5.27 1.61
C GLY A 42 -13.61 -4.17 0.69
N LEU A 43 -12.30 -4.13 0.46
CA LEU A 43 -11.67 -3.08 -0.33
C LEU A 43 -11.98 -3.20 -1.84
N CYS A 44 -12.05 -4.40 -2.39
CA CYS A 44 -12.50 -4.59 -3.77
C CYS A 44 -13.93 -4.07 -3.97
N LYS A 45 -14.80 -4.27 -2.99
CA LYS A 45 -16.19 -3.82 -3.05
C LYS A 45 -16.31 -2.31 -2.82
N SER A 46 -15.71 -1.78 -1.75
CA SER A 46 -15.90 -0.38 -1.34
C SER A 46 -15.05 0.62 -2.13
N VAL A 47 -13.85 0.23 -2.60
CA VAL A 47 -12.89 1.16 -3.23
C VAL A 47 -12.91 1.04 -4.76
N VAL A 48 -12.98 -0.19 -5.29
CA VAL A 48 -12.94 -0.44 -6.74
C VAL A 48 -14.34 -0.73 -7.30
N HIS A 49 -15.35 -0.87 -6.44
CA HIS A 49 -16.74 -1.17 -6.80
C HIS A 49 -16.87 -2.48 -7.62
N LEU A 50 -16.05 -3.48 -7.30
CA LEU A 50 -16.15 -4.78 -7.96
C LEU A 50 -17.39 -5.53 -7.50
N PRO A 51 -18.09 -6.23 -8.42
CA PRO A 51 -19.26 -7.02 -8.09
C PRO A 51 -18.88 -8.32 -7.36
N ASP A 52 -19.81 -8.83 -6.57
CA ASP A 52 -19.61 -10.00 -5.69
C ASP A 52 -19.22 -11.27 -6.48
N ASP A 53 -19.74 -11.47 -7.68
CA ASP A 53 -19.39 -12.60 -8.55
C ASP A 53 -17.90 -12.57 -8.99
N LEU A 54 -17.32 -11.38 -9.19
CA LEU A 54 -15.91 -11.24 -9.49
C LEU A 54 -15.05 -11.47 -8.23
N ILE A 55 -15.46 -10.90 -7.11
CA ILE A 55 -14.71 -11.01 -5.83
C ILE A 55 -14.72 -12.47 -5.35
N PHE A 56 -15.91 -13.05 -5.16
CA PHE A 56 -16.06 -14.40 -4.62
C PHE A 56 -15.91 -15.49 -5.68
N GLY A 57 -16.13 -15.18 -6.96
CA GLY A 57 -16.03 -16.14 -8.04
C GLY A 57 -14.66 -16.27 -8.70
N ARG A 58 -13.81 -15.21 -8.67
CA ARG A 58 -12.51 -15.20 -9.35
C ARG A 58 -11.36 -14.85 -8.39
N ILE A 59 -11.44 -13.70 -7.72
CA ILE A 59 -10.32 -13.13 -6.96
C ILE A 59 -9.99 -13.97 -5.73
N LEU A 60 -10.95 -14.19 -4.84
CA LEU A 60 -10.73 -14.93 -3.60
C LEU A 60 -10.36 -16.40 -3.83
N PRO A 61 -11.01 -17.15 -4.75
CA PRO A 61 -10.60 -18.52 -5.05
C PRO A 61 -9.14 -18.63 -5.50
N ALA A 62 -8.67 -17.72 -6.36
CA ALA A 62 -7.28 -17.69 -6.80
C ALA A 62 -6.32 -17.33 -5.65
N ALA A 63 -6.67 -16.35 -4.83
CA ALA A 63 -5.91 -15.96 -3.65
C ALA A 63 -5.80 -17.12 -2.63
N GLY A 64 -6.90 -17.79 -2.34
CA GLY A 64 -6.92 -18.94 -1.41
C GLY A 64 -6.05 -20.10 -1.90
N LEU A 65 -6.11 -20.41 -3.21
CA LEU A 65 -5.27 -21.45 -3.80
C LEU A 65 -3.78 -21.09 -3.74
N ALA A 66 -3.43 -19.82 -3.97
CA ALA A 66 -2.06 -19.35 -3.87
C ALA A 66 -1.52 -19.46 -2.42
N VAL A 67 -2.33 -19.08 -1.44
CA VAL A 67 -2.00 -19.22 -0.02
C VAL A 67 -1.78 -20.68 0.37
N LEU A 68 -2.63 -21.58 -0.10
CA LEU A 68 -2.44 -23.03 0.10
C LEU A 68 -1.14 -23.52 -0.52
N ALA A 69 -0.90 -23.19 -1.80
CA ALA A 69 0.27 -23.64 -2.53
C ALA A 69 1.58 -23.20 -1.85
N GLY A 70 1.65 -21.94 -1.41
CA GLY A 70 2.82 -21.40 -0.72
C GLY A 70 3.07 -22.03 0.64
N ASN A 71 2.02 -22.20 1.46
CA ASN A 71 2.16 -22.83 2.77
C ASN A 71 2.53 -24.32 2.66
N LEU A 72 1.99 -25.05 1.67
CA LEU A 72 2.40 -26.41 1.40
C LEU A 72 3.86 -26.50 0.93
N PHE A 73 4.28 -25.60 0.03
CA PHE A 73 5.68 -25.54 -0.40
C PHE A 73 6.62 -25.32 0.79
N HIS A 74 6.32 -24.35 1.65
CA HIS A 74 7.16 -24.05 2.81
C HIS A 74 7.14 -25.15 3.89
N ALA A 75 6.02 -25.86 4.04
CA ALA A 75 5.97 -27.06 4.85
C ALA A 75 6.87 -28.18 4.29
N LEU A 76 6.81 -28.43 2.97
CA LEU A 76 7.71 -29.40 2.31
C LEU A 76 9.18 -28.97 2.40
N ALA A 77 9.48 -27.69 2.22
CA ALA A 77 10.84 -27.16 2.40
C ALA A 77 11.33 -27.38 3.84
N ALA A 78 10.47 -27.18 4.84
CA ALA A 78 10.78 -27.44 6.25
C ALA A 78 11.06 -28.94 6.50
N VAL A 79 10.32 -29.86 5.87
CA VAL A 79 10.61 -31.30 5.93
C VAL A 79 12.00 -31.61 5.39
N VAL A 80 12.40 -30.99 4.28
CA VAL A 80 13.74 -31.20 3.69
C VAL A 80 14.82 -30.67 4.63
N VAL A 81 14.65 -29.46 5.15
CA VAL A 81 15.61 -28.84 6.10
C VAL A 81 15.70 -29.61 7.40
N SER A 82 14.58 -30.19 7.86
CA SER A 82 14.51 -30.98 9.11
C SER A 82 15.35 -32.27 9.09
N ARG A 83 15.73 -32.76 7.90
CA ARG A 83 16.62 -33.91 7.76
C ARG A 83 18.05 -33.65 8.29
N SER A 84 18.47 -32.40 8.22
CA SER A 84 19.79 -31.96 8.68
C SER A 84 19.77 -31.31 10.07
N ARG A 85 18.60 -30.87 10.55
CA ARG A 85 18.43 -30.18 11.83
C ARG A 85 17.10 -30.55 12.47
N PRO A 86 17.08 -31.00 13.73
CA PRO A 86 15.84 -31.09 14.47
C PRO A 86 15.31 -29.70 14.78
N ASP A 87 14.00 -29.59 15.05
CA ASP A 87 13.38 -28.38 15.57
C ASP A 87 13.15 -27.25 14.54
N VAL A 88 12.89 -27.63 13.28
CA VAL A 88 12.60 -26.69 12.19
C VAL A 88 11.14 -26.26 12.21
N THR A 89 10.90 -24.99 11.95
CA THR A 89 9.56 -24.39 11.79
C THR A 89 9.37 -23.96 10.33
N ALA A 90 8.23 -24.25 9.71
CA ALA A 90 7.91 -23.83 8.34
C ALA A 90 7.82 -22.29 8.25
N LEU A 91 8.14 -21.73 7.08
CA LEU A 91 7.97 -20.31 6.85
C LEU A 91 6.47 -19.98 6.71
N PRO A 92 5.97 -18.92 7.39
CA PRO A 92 4.60 -18.47 7.20
C PRO A 92 4.43 -17.79 5.84
N PHE A 93 3.31 -18.02 5.17
CA PHE A 93 3.08 -17.54 3.82
C PHE A 93 1.66 -17.05 3.62
N GLY A 94 1.48 -15.99 2.82
CA GLY A 94 0.17 -15.46 2.50
C GLY A 94 0.18 -14.37 1.44
N ILE A 95 -0.93 -13.65 1.32
CA ILE A 95 -1.04 -12.50 0.43
C ILE A 95 -0.30 -11.30 1.02
N ASN A 96 0.47 -10.62 0.19
CA ASN A 96 1.20 -9.42 0.58
C ASN A 96 0.22 -8.27 0.85
N THR A 97 0.01 -7.94 2.12
CA THR A 97 -0.93 -6.89 2.54
C THR A 97 -0.59 -5.54 1.93
N ILE A 98 0.69 -5.15 1.86
CA ILE A 98 1.09 -3.87 1.26
C ILE A 98 0.89 -3.91 -0.25
N GLY A 99 1.25 -5.03 -0.89
CA GLY A 99 0.99 -5.25 -2.30
C GLY A 99 -0.50 -5.15 -2.63
N LEU A 100 -1.37 -5.62 -1.73
CA LEU A 100 -2.82 -5.47 -1.84
C LEU A 100 -3.24 -3.99 -1.88
N PHE A 101 -2.75 -3.16 -0.96
CA PHE A 101 -3.05 -1.73 -0.96
C PHE A 101 -2.51 -1.02 -2.19
N ILE A 102 -1.28 -1.33 -2.61
CA ILE A 102 -0.69 -0.76 -3.83
C ILE A 102 -1.55 -1.10 -5.04
N GLN A 103 -1.96 -2.35 -5.20
CA GLN A 103 -2.79 -2.78 -6.33
C GLN A 103 -4.16 -2.09 -6.33
N ILE A 104 -4.81 -1.97 -5.18
CA ILE A 104 -6.14 -1.34 -5.09
C ILE A 104 -6.05 0.15 -5.38
N PHE A 105 -5.20 0.90 -4.68
CA PHE A 105 -5.22 2.36 -4.73
C PHE A 105 -4.44 2.97 -5.90
N PHE A 106 -3.44 2.26 -6.45
CA PHE A 106 -2.56 2.80 -7.49
C PHE A 106 -2.68 2.11 -8.85
N VAL A 107 -3.38 0.97 -8.92
CA VAL A 107 -3.60 0.27 -10.19
C VAL A 107 -5.10 0.19 -10.49
N MET A 108 -5.86 -0.50 -9.62
CA MET A 108 -7.25 -0.86 -9.93
C MET A 108 -8.20 0.34 -9.83
N GLN A 109 -8.15 1.11 -8.74
CA GLN A 109 -9.03 2.27 -8.56
C GLN A 109 -8.78 3.36 -9.61
N PRO A 110 -7.54 3.78 -9.91
CA PRO A 110 -7.30 4.76 -10.96
C PRO A 110 -7.81 4.31 -12.33
N GLU A 111 -7.61 3.03 -12.69
CA GLU A 111 -8.11 2.49 -13.97
C GLU A 111 -9.63 2.45 -14.00
N TYR A 112 -10.28 1.98 -12.93
CA TYR A 112 -11.74 2.00 -12.81
C TYR A 112 -12.30 3.40 -13.06
N LEU A 113 -11.76 4.40 -12.36
CA LEU A 113 -12.22 5.79 -12.50
C LEU A 113 -11.94 6.38 -13.89
N ALA A 114 -10.78 6.09 -14.48
CA ALA A 114 -10.44 6.54 -15.82
C ALA A 114 -11.41 5.95 -16.86
N LYS A 115 -11.69 4.66 -16.80
CA LYS A 115 -12.63 4.01 -17.74
C LYS A 115 -14.06 4.44 -17.52
N LEU A 116 -14.48 4.69 -16.27
CA LEU A 116 -15.81 5.22 -15.98
C LEU A 116 -16.02 6.61 -16.56
N GLN A 117 -15.01 7.48 -16.51
CA GLN A 117 -15.05 8.79 -17.13
C GLN A 117 -15.16 8.72 -18.67
N ILE A 118 -14.50 7.75 -19.29
CA ILE A 118 -14.52 7.55 -20.74
C ILE A 118 -15.86 6.98 -21.21
N ASN A 119 -16.36 5.95 -20.53
CA ASN A 119 -17.52 5.17 -20.98
C ASN A 119 -18.85 5.70 -20.42
N GLY A 120 -18.79 6.71 -19.53
CA GLY A 120 -19.95 7.23 -18.81
C GLY A 120 -20.43 6.31 -17.69
N ASP A 121 -21.20 6.86 -16.76
CA ASP A 121 -21.76 6.13 -15.61
C ASP A 121 -23.06 5.39 -16.00
N THR A 122 -22.93 4.48 -16.96
CA THR A 122 -23.98 3.56 -17.40
C THR A 122 -23.63 2.14 -16.93
N ASP A 123 -24.62 1.25 -16.91
CA ASP A 123 -24.35 -0.15 -16.55
C ASP A 123 -23.30 -0.81 -17.45
N ALA A 124 -23.29 -0.49 -18.74
CA ALA A 124 -22.29 -0.96 -19.69
C ALA A 124 -20.91 -0.33 -19.39
N GLY A 125 -20.88 0.98 -19.11
CA GLY A 125 -19.66 1.71 -18.74
C GLY A 125 -19.04 1.20 -17.45
N ARG A 126 -19.84 0.96 -16.40
CA ARG A 126 -19.38 0.39 -15.13
C ARG A 126 -18.80 -1.02 -15.31
N ARG A 127 -19.47 -1.89 -16.10
CA ARG A 127 -18.95 -3.24 -16.38
C ARG A 127 -17.60 -3.18 -17.10
N ALA A 128 -17.47 -2.32 -18.10
CA ALA A 128 -16.20 -2.13 -18.82
C ALA A 128 -15.10 -1.59 -17.90
N ALA A 129 -15.43 -0.67 -16.98
CA ALA A 129 -14.48 -0.13 -16.01
C ALA A 129 -14.02 -1.21 -14.99
N VAL A 130 -14.94 -2.03 -14.51
CA VAL A 130 -14.66 -3.18 -13.62
C VAL A 130 -13.72 -4.17 -14.29
N GLU A 131 -14.04 -4.60 -15.51
CA GLU A 131 -13.21 -5.59 -16.24
C GLU A 131 -11.82 -5.04 -16.54
N ALA A 132 -11.70 -3.77 -16.93
CA ALA A 132 -10.42 -3.12 -17.17
C ALA A 132 -9.57 -3.02 -15.88
N ALA A 133 -10.17 -2.60 -14.76
CA ALA A 133 -9.49 -2.49 -13.48
C ALA A 133 -8.99 -3.85 -12.98
N TRP A 134 -9.81 -4.88 -13.09
CA TRP A 134 -9.44 -6.24 -12.72
C TRP A 134 -8.33 -6.80 -13.59
N THR A 135 -8.45 -6.65 -14.91
CA THR A 135 -7.45 -7.14 -15.88
C THR A 135 -6.11 -6.47 -15.67
N LEU A 136 -6.08 -5.13 -15.53
CA LEU A 136 -4.85 -4.39 -15.29
C LEU A 136 -4.24 -4.75 -13.93
N GLY A 137 -5.05 -4.96 -12.90
CA GLY A 137 -4.59 -5.42 -11.59
C GLY A 137 -3.91 -6.80 -11.67
N CYS A 138 -4.51 -7.76 -12.37
CA CYS A 138 -3.92 -9.08 -12.59
C CYS A 138 -2.63 -8.99 -13.39
N LEU A 139 -2.59 -8.18 -14.44
CA LEU A 139 -1.40 -7.94 -15.26
C LEU A 139 -0.27 -7.32 -14.42
N SER A 140 -0.58 -6.33 -13.60
CA SER A 140 0.38 -5.71 -12.69
C SER A 140 0.94 -6.72 -11.68
N CYS A 141 0.12 -7.63 -11.17
CA CYS A 141 0.55 -8.74 -10.31
C CYS A 141 1.55 -9.65 -11.02
N VAL A 142 1.26 -10.06 -12.27
CA VAL A 142 2.18 -10.86 -13.10
C VAL A 142 3.47 -10.09 -13.40
N GLY A 143 3.37 -8.79 -13.70
CA GLY A 143 4.52 -7.91 -13.92
C GLY A 143 5.42 -7.81 -12.68
N ALA A 144 4.85 -7.63 -11.50
CA ALA A 144 5.60 -7.63 -10.23
C ALA A 144 6.29 -8.97 -9.97
N ALA A 145 5.61 -10.08 -10.25
CA ALA A 145 6.18 -11.42 -10.15
C ALA A 145 7.35 -11.63 -11.13
N ALA A 146 7.25 -11.10 -12.35
CA ALA A 146 8.34 -11.17 -13.34
C ALA A 146 9.57 -10.38 -12.87
N VAL A 147 9.40 -9.19 -12.32
CA VAL A 147 10.49 -8.38 -11.73
C VAL A 147 11.14 -9.11 -10.56
N GLU A 148 10.35 -9.67 -9.65
CA GLU A 148 10.83 -10.46 -8.52
C GLU A 148 11.62 -11.69 -9.00
N LEU A 149 11.11 -12.42 -10.00
CA LEU A 149 11.77 -13.58 -10.59
C LEU A 149 13.11 -13.22 -11.23
N LEU A 150 13.14 -12.16 -12.05
CA LEU A 150 14.37 -11.69 -12.69
C LEU A 150 15.40 -11.26 -11.64
N GLY A 151 14.98 -10.54 -10.59
CA GLY A 151 15.84 -10.18 -9.48
C GLY A 151 16.40 -11.37 -8.72
N SER A 152 15.57 -12.39 -8.48
CA SER A 152 16.00 -13.62 -7.77
C SER A 152 16.96 -14.47 -8.62
N LEU A 153 16.74 -14.54 -9.94
CA LEU A 153 17.67 -15.21 -10.87
C LEU A 153 19.00 -14.47 -10.95
N LEU A 154 18.99 -13.14 -10.99
CA LEU A 154 20.20 -12.32 -10.95
C LEU A 154 21.01 -12.58 -9.67
N LEU A 155 20.33 -12.63 -8.51
CA LEU A 155 20.99 -12.98 -7.25
C LEU A 155 21.58 -14.39 -7.25
N ALA A 156 20.87 -15.36 -7.83
CA ALA A 156 21.37 -16.74 -7.96
C ALA A 156 22.62 -16.79 -8.84
N VAL A 157 22.65 -16.01 -9.94
CA VAL A 157 23.84 -15.88 -10.80
C VAL A 157 25.00 -15.23 -10.03
N ILE A 158 24.76 -14.13 -9.33
CA ILE A 158 25.80 -13.45 -8.52
C ILE A 158 26.35 -14.42 -7.46
N ALA A 159 25.50 -15.18 -6.80
CA ALA A 159 25.91 -16.19 -5.83
C ALA A 159 26.74 -17.31 -6.46
N GLY A 160 26.38 -17.75 -7.67
CA GLY A 160 27.14 -18.77 -8.44
C GLY A 160 28.51 -18.26 -8.91
N VAL A 161 28.61 -16.98 -9.27
CA VAL A 161 29.88 -16.35 -9.72
C VAL A 161 30.75 -15.92 -8.51
N ARG A 162 30.19 -15.93 -7.30
CA ARG A 162 30.85 -15.48 -6.06
C ARG A 162 32.17 -16.19 -5.83
N SER A 163 32.29 -17.46 -6.18
CA SER A 163 33.52 -18.26 -6.08
C SER A 163 34.68 -17.70 -6.90
N GLY A 164 34.39 -16.98 -7.99
CA GLY A 164 35.40 -16.38 -8.89
C GLY A 164 35.69 -14.89 -8.59
N MET A 165 34.74 -14.16 -8.04
CA MET A 165 34.86 -12.70 -7.79
C MET A 165 35.43 -12.34 -6.43
N GLY A 166 35.45 -13.22 -5.48
CA GLY A 166 35.77 -12.96 -4.06
C GLY A 166 34.60 -12.30 -3.30
N ASP A 167 34.48 -12.66 -2.03
CA ASP A 167 33.33 -12.29 -1.19
C ASP A 167 33.02 -10.80 -1.10
N LYS A 168 34.07 -9.94 -0.99
CA LYS A 168 33.90 -8.49 -0.86
C LYS A 168 33.38 -7.82 -2.15
N ALA A 169 33.79 -8.31 -3.32
CA ALA A 169 33.32 -7.78 -4.61
C ALA A 169 31.87 -8.17 -4.87
N ALA A 170 31.51 -9.42 -4.60
CA ALA A 170 30.15 -9.92 -4.74
C ALA A 170 29.18 -9.18 -3.78
N GLU A 171 29.54 -8.98 -2.52
CA GLU A 171 28.76 -8.22 -1.54
C GLU A 171 28.59 -6.75 -1.96
N ARG A 172 29.63 -6.13 -2.52
CA ARG A 172 29.56 -4.75 -3.02
C ARG A 172 28.63 -4.64 -4.21
N THR A 173 28.68 -5.60 -5.15
CA THR A 173 27.79 -5.65 -6.33
C THR A 173 26.35 -5.85 -5.93
N GLU A 174 26.07 -6.78 -5.00
CA GLU A 174 24.73 -7.03 -4.48
C GLU A 174 24.14 -5.78 -3.80
N ARG A 175 24.89 -5.14 -2.92
CA ARG A 175 24.46 -3.90 -2.23
C ARG A 175 24.23 -2.73 -3.20
N PHE A 176 24.94 -2.71 -4.32
CA PHE A 176 24.75 -1.67 -5.35
C PHE A 176 23.50 -1.91 -6.18
N LEU A 177 23.27 -3.16 -6.63
CA LEU A 177 22.12 -3.52 -7.45
C LEU A 177 20.81 -3.56 -6.66
N LEU A 178 20.88 -3.96 -5.38
CA LEU A 178 19.72 -4.07 -4.49
C LEU A 178 19.98 -3.29 -3.20
N PRO A 179 19.69 -2.00 -3.18
CA PRO A 179 19.82 -1.19 -1.98
C PRO A 179 18.70 -1.52 -0.99
N ARG A 180 18.84 -2.63 -0.26
CA ARG A 180 17.81 -3.20 0.62
C ARG A 180 17.23 -2.17 1.58
N GLY A 181 18.08 -1.38 2.23
CA GLY A 181 17.63 -0.35 3.17
C GLY A 181 16.66 0.66 2.53
N PRO A 182 17.04 1.38 1.46
CA PRO A 182 16.16 2.30 0.74
C PRO A 182 14.84 1.68 0.27
N ILE A 183 14.87 0.44 -0.26
CA ILE A 183 13.67 -0.26 -0.69
C ILE A 183 12.74 -0.55 0.51
N LEU A 184 13.29 -1.04 1.63
CA LEU A 184 12.51 -1.30 2.85
C LEU A 184 12.00 -0.02 3.51
N ALA A 185 12.75 1.10 3.39
CA ALA A 185 12.27 2.39 3.89
C ALA A 185 11.07 2.90 3.10
N SER A 186 11.07 2.76 1.78
CA SER A 186 9.91 3.13 0.96
C SER A 186 8.67 2.30 1.36
N LEU A 187 8.89 1.02 1.69
CA LEU A 187 7.88 0.14 2.23
C LEU A 187 7.32 0.64 3.56
N GLY A 188 8.19 1.08 4.47
CA GLY A 188 7.78 1.69 5.74
C GLY A 188 6.87 2.90 5.51
N GLY A 189 7.14 3.71 4.47
CA GLY A 189 6.30 4.82 4.06
C GLY A 189 4.89 4.40 3.62
N ILE A 190 4.80 3.33 2.83
CA ILE A 190 3.50 2.77 2.42
C ILE A 190 2.77 2.18 3.63
N ALA A 191 3.49 1.44 4.47
CA ALA A 191 2.92 0.82 5.65
C ALA A 191 2.34 1.85 6.64
N ILE A 192 3.03 2.95 6.90
CA ILE A 192 2.53 4.00 7.79
C ILE A 192 1.40 4.80 7.13
N GLY A 193 1.53 5.20 5.86
CA GLY A 193 0.54 6.02 5.16
C GLY A 193 -0.71 5.23 4.79
N PHE A 194 -0.57 4.20 3.96
CA PHE A 194 -1.73 3.50 3.38
C PHE A 194 -2.32 2.41 4.28
N VAL A 195 -1.52 1.80 5.15
CA VAL A 195 -2.05 0.78 6.05
C VAL A 195 -2.37 1.41 7.41
N ALA A 196 -1.38 1.91 8.16
CA ALA A 196 -1.62 2.37 9.52
C ALA A 196 -2.54 3.59 9.58
N MET A 197 -2.29 4.64 8.77
CA MET A 197 -3.09 5.88 8.84
C MET A 197 -4.51 5.69 8.35
N THR A 198 -4.74 4.92 7.28
CA THR A 198 -6.09 4.62 6.80
C THR A 198 -6.91 3.96 7.90
N PHE A 199 -6.41 2.87 8.48
CA PHE A 199 -7.13 2.19 9.54
C PHE A 199 -7.17 2.94 10.87
N ALA A 200 -6.20 3.81 11.15
CA ALA A 200 -6.32 4.71 12.28
C ALA A 200 -7.55 5.63 12.13
N VAL A 201 -7.72 6.26 10.97
CA VAL A 201 -8.89 7.10 10.68
C VAL A 201 -10.19 6.29 10.83
N ASP A 202 -10.22 5.07 10.27
CA ASP A 202 -11.38 4.18 10.36
C ASP A 202 -11.71 3.76 11.80
N ILE A 203 -10.70 3.47 12.64
CA ILE A 203 -10.89 3.14 14.06
C ILE A 203 -11.54 4.32 14.79
N TRP A 204 -11.08 5.55 14.54
CA TRP A 204 -11.64 6.74 15.15
C TRP A 204 -13.03 7.10 14.61
N SER A 205 -13.36 6.69 13.39
CA SER A 205 -14.71 6.84 12.82
C SER A 205 -15.72 5.85 13.43
N HIS A 206 -15.24 4.68 13.90
CA HIS A 206 -16.09 3.61 14.44
C HIS A 206 -15.64 3.18 15.85
N PRO A 207 -15.51 4.12 16.82
CA PRO A 207 -14.88 3.84 18.11
C PRO A 207 -15.62 2.77 18.93
N MET A 208 -16.94 2.71 18.84
CA MET A 208 -17.76 1.76 19.59
C MET A 208 -17.47 0.29 19.24
N VAL A 209 -17.03 0.02 18.04
CA VAL A 209 -16.69 -1.35 17.59
C VAL A 209 -15.18 -1.60 17.64
N ALA A 210 -14.37 -0.58 17.34
CA ALA A 210 -12.95 -0.75 17.09
C ALA A 210 -12.05 -0.47 18.31
N PHE A 211 -12.44 0.37 19.27
CA PHE A 211 -11.56 0.76 20.40
C PHE A 211 -11.25 -0.38 21.36
N LEU A 212 -12.21 -1.23 21.68
CA LEU A 212 -11.94 -2.35 22.59
C LEU A 212 -11.08 -3.42 21.93
N PRO A 213 -11.32 -3.84 20.68
CA PRO A 213 -10.35 -4.63 19.90
C PRO A 213 -8.97 -3.99 19.85
N PHE A 214 -8.88 -2.68 19.65
CA PHE A 214 -7.61 -1.96 19.65
C PHE A 214 -6.88 -2.06 20.98
N ALA A 215 -7.59 -1.88 22.10
CA ALA A 215 -7.02 -2.04 23.42
C ALA A 215 -6.51 -3.48 23.67
N VAL A 216 -7.23 -4.50 23.23
CA VAL A 216 -6.80 -5.91 23.28
C VAL A 216 -5.47 -6.09 22.57
N LEU A 217 -5.33 -5.53 21.36
CA LEU A 217 -4.09 -5.65 20.58
C LEU A 217 -2.94 -4.85 21.21
N LEU A 218 -3.17 -3.66 21.73
CA LEU A 218 -2.14 -2.91 22.46
C LEU A 218 -1.58 -3.74 23.63
N VAL A 219 -2.45 -4.39 24.40
CA VAL A 219 -2.02 -5.23 25.52
C VAL A 219 -1.28 -6.48 25.05
N THR A 220 -1.80 -7.18 24.07
CA THR A 220 -1.22 -8.46 23.62
C THR A 220 0.10 -8.27 22.86
N TYR A 221 0.19 -7.27 21.98
CA TYR A 221 1.37 -7.04 21.16
C TYR A 221 2.46 -6.23 21.86
N LEU A 222 2.09 -5.10 22.50
CA LEU A 222 3.09 -4.21 23.11
C LEU A 222 3.52 -4.73 24.50
N SER A 223 2.58 -5.14 25.33
CA SER A 223 2.87 -5.64 26.68
C SER A 223 3.22 -7.13 26.67
N ARG A 224 3.10 -7.83 25.52
CA ARG A 224 3.38 -9.25 25.34
C ARG A 224 2.68 -10.14 26.37
N VAL A 225 1.51 -9.71 26.85
CA VAL A 225 0.68 -10.48 27.78
C VAL A 225 0.11 -11.69 27.04
N ARG A 226 0.34 -12.88 27.59
CA ARG A 226 -0.27 -14.11 27.09
C ARG A 226 -1.69 -14.23 27.64
N LEU A 227 -2.64 -14.38 26.72
CA LEU A 227 -4.04 -14.56 27.09
C LEU A 227 -4.26 -15.98 27.67
N PRO A 228 -5.28 -16.16 28.53
CA PRO A 228 -5.68 -17.49 28.98
C PRO A 228 -5.94 -18.42 27.79
N LEU A 229 -5.66 -19.70 27.97
CA LEU A 229 -5.82 -20.75 26.94
C LEU A 229 -4.95 -20.56 25.68
N GLY A 230 -3.99 -19.60 25.67
CA GLY A 230 -3.14 -19.33 24.52
C GLY A 230 -3.86 -18.69 23.33
N ILE A 231 -5.05 -18.08 23.55
CA ILE A 231 -5.83 -17.44 22.48
C ILE A 231 -5.00 -16.31 21.84
N PRO A 232 -4.83 -16.27 20.50
CA PRO A 232 -4.18 -15.15 19.82
C PRO A 232 -4.93 -13.83 20.05
N GLY A 233 -4.18 -12.74 20.24
CA GLY A 233 -4.75 -11.41 20.50
C GLY A 233 -5.67 -10.95 19.37
N GLU A 234 -5.31 -11.26 18.11
CA GLU A 234 -6.11 -10.95 16.92
C GLU A 234 -7.47 -11.64 16.93
N LEU A 235 -7.50 -12.91 17.27
CA LEU A 235 -8.75 -13.67 17.33
C LEU A 235 -9.67 -13.13 18.42
N LEU A 236 -9.12 -12.79 19.59
CA LEU A 236 -9.89 -12.16 20.66
C LEU A 236 -10.41 -10.77 20.22
N ALA A 237 -9.56 -9.97 19.57
CA ALA A 237 -9.96 -8.64 19.08
C ALA A 237 -11.11 -8.74 18.06
N LEU A 238 -11.03 -9.67 17.10
CA LEU A 238 -12.09 -9.93 16.13
C LEU A 238 -13.39 -10.38 16.81
N ALA A 239 -13.30 -11.31 17.77
CA ALA A 239 -14.47 -11.81 18.50
C ALA A 239 -15.14 -10.71 19.34
N VAL A 240 -14.35 -9.88 20.02
CA VAL A 240 -14.86 -8.74 20.81
C VAL A 240 -15.50 -7.70 19.91
N GLY A 241 -14.86 -7.33 18.79
CA GLY A 241 -15.41 -6.37 17.83
C GLY A 241 -16.70 -6.88 17.18
N ALA A 242 -16.75 -8.15 16.82
CA ALA A 242 -17.98 -8.78 16.32
C ALA A 242 -19.09 -8.73 17.36
N GLY A 243 -18.80 -9.13 18.60
CA GLY A 243 -19.78 -9.10 19.69
C GLY A 243 -20.33 -7.70 19.94
N LEU A 244 -19.49 -6.66 19.89
CA LEU A 244 -19.92 -5.26 20.02
C LEU A 244 -20.79 -4.83 18.84
N ALA A 245 -20.45 -5.19 17.62
CA ALA A 245 -21.23 -4.84 16.43
C ALA A 245 -22.62 -5.50 16.43
N TRP A 246 -22.70 -6.78 16.82
CA TRP A 246 -23.97 -7.48 17.00
C TRP A 246 -24.81 -6.86 18.13
N GLY A 247 -24.17 -6.52 19.27
CA GLY A 247 -24.84 -5.87 20.39
C GLY A 247 -25.40 -4.49 20.07
N GLN A 248 -24.83 -3.79 19.09
CA GLN A 248 -25.30 -2.47 18.62
C GLN A 248 -26.28 -2.57 17.46
N GLY A 249 -26.59 -3.76 16.96
CA GLY A 249 -27.50 -3.95 15.83
C GLY A 249 -26.89 -3.54 14.46
N LEU A 250 -25.57 -3.38 14.38
CA LEU A 250 -24.87 -3.09 13.12
C LEU A 250 -24.82 -4.32 12.19
N MET A 251 -24.96 -5.51 12.77
CA MET A 251 -25.00 -6.78 12.05
C MET A 251 -26.38 -7.39 12.19
N GLY A 252 -26.88 -8.03 11.13
CA GLY A 252 -28.21 -8.61 11.10
C GLY A 252 -28.22 -10.05 10.58
N VAL A 253 -29.09 -10.89 11.14
CA VAL A 253 -29.25 -12.29 10.73
C VAL A 253 -29.70 -12.37 9.26
N ASP A 254 -30.49 -11.42 8.78
CA ASP A 254 -30.98 -11.39 7.40
C ASP A 254 -29.83 -11.22 6.39
N ALA A 255 -28.84 -10.35 6.72
CA ALA A 255 -27.65 -10.17 5.90
C ALA A 255 -26.78 -11.43 5.87
N VAL A 256 -26.63 -12.12 7.02
CA VAL A 256 -25.93 -13.39 7.09
C VAL A 256 -26.66 -14.46 6.27
N THR A 257 -28.00 -14.56 6.38
CA THR A 257 -28.79 -15.52 5.61
C THR A 257 -28.74 -15.24 4.11
N ALA A 258 -28.81 -13.98 3.69
CA ALA A 258 -28.67 -13.58 2.30
C ALA A 258 -27.29 -13.96 1.73
N SER A 259 -26.23 -13.84 2.53
CA SER A 259 -24.85 -14.16 2.11
C SER A 259 -24.62 -15.66 1.84
N TYR A 260 -25.51 -16.55 2.32
CA TYR A 260 -25.46 -17.98 1.94
C TYR A 260 -25.65 -18.20 0.44
N ALA A 261 -26.24 -17.26 -0.29
CA ALA A 261 -26.34 -17.33 -1.75
C ALA A 261 -24.95 -17.36 -2.44
N GLU A 262 -23.93 -16.80 -1.78
CA GLU A 262 -22.54 -16.82 -2.26
C GLU A 262 -21.81 -18.13 -1.92
N VAL A 263 -22.37 -18.96 -1.05
CA VAL A 263 -21.75 -20.24 -0.65
C VAL A 263 -21.93 -21.28 -1.75
N GLY A 264 -20.82 -21.74 -2.29
CA GLY A 264 -20.78 -22.76 -3.31
C GLY A 264 -19.33 -23.00 -3.75
N PHE A 265 -19.05 -24.19 -4.28
CA PHE A 265 -17.70 -24.47 -4.75
C PHE A 265 -17.37 -23.63 -6.00
N ARG A 266 -16.40 -22.76 -5.88
CA ARG A 266 -15.91 -21.87 -6.95
C ARG A 266 -14.59 -22.43 -7.49
N ARG A 267 -14.62 -23.03 -8.66
CA ARG A 267 -13.42 -23.55 -9.32
C ARG A 267 -12.61 -22.38 -9.88
N PRO A 268 -11.34 -22.19 -9.48
CA PRO A 268 -10.47 -21.22 -10.13
C PRO A 268 -10.31 -21.55 -11.60
N ASN A 269 -10.48 -20.57 -12.46
CA ASN A 269 -10.29 -20.69 -13.90
C ASN A 269 -8.95 -20.06 -14.31
N TRP A 270 -8.43 -20.53 -15.45
CA TRP A 270 -7.25 -19.95 -16.06
C TRP A 270 -7.65 -18.79 -16.96
N TRP A 271 -7.26 -17.56 -16.56
CA TRP A 271 -7.63 -16.32 -17.23
C TRP A 271 -6.49 -15.72 -18.07
N ALA A 272 -5.41 -16.47 -18.30
CA ALA A 272 -4.22 -15.96 -18.99
C ALA A 272 -4.52 -15.35 -20.36
N GLU A 273 -5.37 -15.99 -21.17
CA GLU A 273 -5.76 -15.49 -22.49
C GLU A 273 -6.47 -14.13 -22.38
N THR A 274 -7.42 -14.01 -21.44
CA THR A 274 -8.16 -12.76 -21.19
C THR A 274 -7.22 -11.67 -20.69
N ILE A 275 -6.40 -11.98 -19.67
CA ILE A 275 -5.50 -11.02 -19.02
C ILE A 275 -4.39 -10.56 -19.97
N LEU A 276 -3.73 -11.49 -20.64
CA LEU A 276 -2.63 -11.16 -21.56
C LEU A 276 -3.13 -10.63 -22.91
N GLY A 277 -4.30 -11.06 -23.38
CA GLY A 277 -4.92 -10.59 -24.62
C GLY A 277 -5.52 -9.18 -24.51
N ALA A 278 -5.89 -8.74 -23.31
CA ALA A 278 -6.37 -7.39 -23.07
C ALA A 278 -5.24 -6.35 -22.96
N VAL A 279 -3.97 -6.79 -22.93
CA VAL A 279 -2.81 -5.93 -22.74
C VAL A 279 -2.55 -5.08 -23.96
N GLN A 280 -2.68 -3.76 -23.79
CA GLN A 280 -2.05 -2.82 -24.71
C GLN A 280 -0.64 -2.49 -24.18
N PRO A 281 0.37 -2.32 -25.04
CA PRO A 281 1.71 -1.93 -24.62
C PRO A 281 1.72 -0.67 -23.72
N GLU A 282 0.76 0.20 -23.95
CA GLU A 282 0.55 1.45 -23.23
C GLU A 282 0.11 1.22 -21.79
N ASP A 283 -0.83 0.29 -21.56
CA ASP A 283 -1.29 -0.08 -20.21
C ASP A 283 -0.19 -0.73 -19.39
N LEU A 284 0.63 -1.57 -20.05
CA LEU A 284 1.79 -2.20 -19.42
C LEU A 284 2.81 -1.16 -18.94
N LEU A 285 3.07 -0.12 -19.74
CA LEU A 285 4.00 0.94 -19.39
C LEU A 285 3.49 1.82 -18.24
N ARG A 286 2.19 2.13 -18.23
CA ARG A 286 1.57 2.83 -17.08
C ARG A 286 1.70 2.01 -15.81
N ALA A 287 1.34 0.74 -15.88
CA ALA A 287 1.43 -0.16 -14.74
C ALA A 287 2.88 -0.39 -14.28
N ALA A 288 3.88 -0.22 -15.16
CA ALA A 288 5.30 -0.41 -14.82
C ALA A 288 5.80 0.54 -13.73
N ALA A 289 5.27 1.76 -13.66
CA ALA A 289 5.57 2.71 -12.59
C ALA A 289 5.18 2.16 -11.19
N VAL A 290 4.25 1.21 -11.14
CA VAL A 290 3.80 0.57 -9.91
C VAL A 290 4.37 -0.84 -9.77
N PHE A 291 4.24 -1.70 -10.78
CA PHE A 291 4.64 -3.10 -10.60
C PHE A 291 6.15 -3.31 -10.54
N VAL A 292 6.98 -2.46 -11.16
CA VAL A 292 8.44 -2.59 -11.05
C VAL A 292 8.91 -2.34 -9.62
N PRO A 293 8.60 -1.21 -8.96
CA PRO A 293 8.98 -1.05 -7.57
C PRO A 293 8.29 -2.06 -6.63
N LEU A 294 7.05 -2.47 -6.93
CA LEU A 294 6.34 -3.51 -6.16
C LEU A 294 7.08 -4.86 -6.23
N GLY A 295 7.54 -5.27 -7.41
CA GLY A 295 8.32 -6.50 -7.59
C GLY A 295 9.68 -6.45 -6.91
N LEU A 296 10.38 -5.31 -6.98
CA LEU A 296 11.63 -5.10 -6.24
C LEU A 296 11.42 -5.14 -4.73
N TYR A 297 10.34 -4.52 -4.25
CA TYR A 297 9.96 -4.57 -2.86
C TYR A 297 9.66 -6.01 -2.41
N ASN A 298 8.86 -6.75 -3.18
CA ASN A 298 8.50 -8.13 -2.86
C ASN A 298 9.76 -9.03 -2.80
N LEU A 299 10.68 -8.86 -3.76
CA LEU A 299 11.99 -9.51 -3.78
C LEU A 299 12.76 -9.28 -2.47
N VAL A 300 12.96 -8.00 -2.10
CA VAL A 300 13.78 -7.66 -0.91
C VAL A 300 13.10 -8.09 0.38
N GLY A 301 11.78 -7.91 0.49
CA GLY A 301 11.00 -8.34 1.64
C GLY A 301 11.06 -9.85 1.86
N ASN A 302 10.90 -10.64 0.78
CA ASN A 302 11.00 -12.10 0.86
C ASN A 302 12.42 -12.56 1.24
N ILE A 303 13.46 -11.95 0.66
CA ILE A 303 14.85 -12.25 1.06
C ILE A 303 15.03 -12.01 2.56
N GLN A 304 14.62 -10.84 3.05
CA GLN A 304 14.77 -10.49 4.46
C GLN A 304 14.02 -11.44 5.37
N ASN A 305 12.77 -11.78 5.05
CA ASN A 305 11.95 -12.67 5.89
C ASN A 305 12.52 -14.10 5.95
N ILE A 306 13.14 -14.58 4.88
CA ILE A 306 13.85 -15.87 4.86
C ILE A 306 15.17 -15.78 5.64
N GLU A 307 15.90 -14.67 5.57
CA GLU A 307 17.11 -14.42 6.35
C GLU A 307 16.81 -14.29 7.85
N ASP A 308 15.68 -13.69 8.23
CA ASP A 308 15.23 -13.61 9.64
C ASP A 308 14.96 -15.01 10.20
N ALA A 309 14.45 -15.95 9.39
CA ALA A 309 14.32 -17.35 9.79
C ALA A 309 15.68 -18.00 10.05
N ALA A 310 16.71 -17.65 9.27
CA ALA A 310 18.07 -18.13 9.51
C ALA A 310 18.64 -17.61 10.83
N GLN A 311 18.30 -16.39 11.26
CA GLN A 311 18.67 -15.87 12.57
C GLN A 311 17.97 -16.61 13.72
N ALA A 312 16.73 -17.09 13.48
CA ALA A 312 16.02 -17.97 14.41
C ALA A 312 16.52 -19.43 14.37
N GLY A 313 17.55 -19.74 13.58
CA GLY A 313 18.18 -21.05 13.48
C GLY A 313 17.70 -21.92 12.32
N ASP A 314 16.72 -21.48 11.52
CA ASP A 314 16.16 -22.23 10.40
C ASP A 314 16.69 -21.68 9.06
N ARG A 315 17.68 -22.35 8.48
CA ARG A 315 18.31 -21.89 7.24
C ARG A 315 17.62 -22.49 6.02
N TYR A 316 16.86 -21.67 5.33
CA TYR A 316 16.22 -21.99 4.06
C TYR A 316 17.04 -21.47 2.88
N PRO A 317 16.97 -22.12 1.70
CA PRO A 317 17.59 -21.60 0.47
C PRO A 317 16.85 -20.33 0.01
N VAL A 318 17.48 -19.16 0.17
CA VAL A 318 16.85 -17.86 -0.10
C VAL A 318 16.39 -17.77 -1.55
N ALA A 319 17.28 -18.00 -2.52
CA ALA A 319 16.94 -17.91 -3.95
C ALA A 319 15.78 -18.85 -4.32
N GLY A 320 15.80 -20.10 -3.84
CA GLY A 320 14.74 -21.07 -4.11
C GLY A 320 13.37 -20.62 -3.54
N GLY A 321 13.36 -20.09 -2.31
CA GLY A 321 12.14 -19.58 -1.69
C GLY A 321 11.53 -18.39 -2.47
N VAL A 322 12.37 -17.45 -2.89
CA VAL A 322 11.92 -16.27 -3.66
C VAL A 322 11.46 -16.65 -5.06
N ILE A 323 12.17 -17.54 -5.77
CA ILE A 323 11.75 -18.03 -7.10
C ILE A 323 10.35 -18.68 -7.01
N VAL A 324 10.11 -19.52 -6.01
CA VAL A 324 8.80 -20.16 -5.86
C VAL A 324 7.72 -19.14 -5.48
N ASN A 325 8.02 -18.16 -4.63
CA ASN A 325 7.08 -17.06 -4.36
C ASN A 325 6.71 -16.30 -5.64
N SER A 326 7.70 -15.96 -6.48
CA SER A 326 7.46 -15.28 -7.76
C SER A 326 6.56 -16.11 -8.70
N LEU A 327 6.78 -17.42 -8.77
CA LEU A 327 5.95 -18.32 -9.59
C LEU A 327 4.52 -18.43 -9.05
N ILE A 328 4.35 -18.50 -7.73
CA ILE A 328 3.03 -18.52 -7.09
C ILE A 328 2.33 -17.18 -7.34
N THR A 329 3.01 -16.05 -7.18
CA THR A 329 2.46 -14.72 -7.47
C THR A 329 2.04 -14.57 -8.93
N ALA A 330 2.86 -15.03 -9.89
CA ALA A 330 2.48 -15.03 -11.31
C ALA A 330 1.25 -15.91 -11.57
N GLY A 331 1.23 -17.13 -11.00
CA GLY A 331 0.09 -18.03 -11.08
C GLY A 331 -1.17 -17.43 -10.47
N THR A 332 -1.06 -16.71 -9.35
CA THR A 332 -2.16 -16.00 -8.70
C THR A 332 -2.79 -14.97 -9.64
N GLY A 333 -1.95 -14.16 -10.31
CA GLY A 333 -2.40 -13.18 -11.29
C GLY A 333 -3.13 -13.84 -12.47
N LEU A 334 -2.55 -14.90 -13.04
CA LEU A 334 -3.15 -15.63 -14.18
C LEU A 334 -4.41 -16.43 -13.82
N LEU A 335 -4.60 -16.77 -12.54
CA LEU A 335 -5.83 -17.37 -12.02
C LEU A 335 -6.90 -16.33 -11.65
N GLY A 336 -6.59 -15.03 -11.76
CA GLY A 336 -7.57 -13.95 -11.62
C GLY A 336 -7.53 -13.19 -10.31
N SER A 337 -6.52 -13.38 -9.44
CA SER A 337 -6.32 -12.54 -8.27
C SER A 337 -5.21 -11.50 -8.51
N PRO A 338 -5.49 -10.19 -8.37
CA PRO A 338 -4.52 -9.13 -8.63
C PRO A 338 -3.50 -8.94 -7.50
N PHE A 339 -3.50 -9.80 -6.47
CA PHE A 339 -2.74 -9.59 -5.25
C PHE A 339 -1.51 -10.50 -5.16
N PRO A 340 -0.29 -9.91 -5.05
CA PRO A 340 0.93 -10.70 -4.94
C PRO A 340 1.01 -11.44 -3.61
N THR A 341 1.80 -12.51 -3.58
CA THR A 341 2.07 -13.31 -2.38
C THR A 341 3.43 -12.97 -1.77
N THR A 342 3.64 -13.37 -0.52
CA THR A 342 4.90 -13.13 0.22
C THR A 342 5.09 -14.13 1.34
N VAL A 343 6.35 -14.38 1.71
CA VAL A 343 6.71 -14.98 3.00
C VAL A 343 6.46 -13.93 4.09
N TYR A 344 5.70 -14.28 5.13
CA TYR A 344 5.38 -13.34 6.20
C TYR A 344 6.55 -13.15 7.17
N ILE A 345 6.58 -11.99 7.80
CA ILE A 345 7.48 -11.66 8.90
C ILE A 345 7.12 -12.46 10.17
N GLY A 346 8.05 -12.58 11.10
CA GLY A 346 7.76 -13.11 12.43
C GLY A 346 7.98 -14.62 12.58
N HIS A 347 8.75 -15.24 11.68
CA HIS A 347 9.12 -16.65 11.78
C HIS A 347 9.63 -17.03 13.18
N GLY A 348 10.51 -16.20 13.77
CA GLY A 348 11.03 -16.41 15.12
C GLY A 348 9.95 -16.44 16.20
N THR A 349 8.85 -15.70 16.02
CA THR A 349 7.70 -15.71 16.95
C THR A 349 6.99 -17.05 16.91
N TRP A 350 6.67 -17.58 15.73
CA TRP A 350 6.02 -18.89 15.57
C TRP A 350 6.87 -20.01 16.11
N LYS A 351 8.18 -19.96 15.83
CA LYS A 351 9.15 -20.90 16.39
C LYS A 351 9.21 -20.83 17.92
N GLY A 352 9.21 -19.63 18.48
CA GLY A 352 9.20 -19.38 19.92
C GLY A 352 7.94 -19.89 20.63
N LEU A 353 6.78 -19.88 19.95
CA LEU A 353 5.55 -20.50 20.41
C LEU A 353 5.61 -22.04 20.39
N GLY A 354 6.59 -22.62 19.69
CA GLY A 354 6.78 -24.03 19.54
C GLY A 354 6.11 -24.66 18.34
N SER A 355 5.58 -23.85 17.42
CA SER A 355 5.06 -24.30 16.12
C SER A 355 6.17 -24.89 15.26
N ARG A 356 5.85 -25.87 14.42
CA ARG A 356 6.81 -26.61 13.60
C ARG A 356 6.42 -26.59 12.13
N ILE A 357 6.10 -27.73 11.56
CA ILE A 357 5.88 -27.87 10.11
C ILE A 357 4.41 -27.69 9.74
N GLY A 358 3.49 -28.18 10.58
CA GLY A 358 2.08 -28.34 10.21
C GLY A 358 1.23 -27.09 10.22
N TYR A 359 1.58 -26.09 11.03
CA TYR A 359 0.72 -24.92 11.28
C TYR A 359 0.38 -24.14 10.03
N GLY A 360 1.37 -23.87 9.16
CA GLY A 360 1.17 -23.10 7.93
C GLY A 360 0.30 -23.86 6.94
N ALA A 361 0.56 -25.16 6.74
CA ALA A 361 -0.24 -25.99 5.83
C ALA A 361 -1.71 -26.06 6.27
N MET A 362 -1.97 -26.19 7.58
CA MET A 362 -3.35 -26.18 8.12
C MET A 362 -4.03 -24.82 7.91
N ALA A 363 -3.35 -23.71 8.23
CA ALA A 363 -3.89 -22.36 8.05
C ALA A 363 -4.17 -22.06 6.57
N GLY A 364 -3.24 -22.42 5.68
CA GLY A 364 -3.42 -22.30 4.25
C GLY A 364 -4.56 -23.15 3.70
N ALA A 365 -4.73 -24.37 4.21
CA ALA A 365 -5.83 -25.24 3.81
C ALA A 365 -7.20 -24.66 4.21
N VAL A 366 -7.34 -24.17 5.45
CA VAL A 366 -8.57 -23.54 5.91
C VAL A 366 -8.88 -22.27 5.12
N ALA A 367 -7.88 -21.39 4.92
CA ALA A 367 -8.04 -20.19 4.11
C ALA A 367 -8.48 -20.51 2.66
N ALA A 368 -7.88 -21.55 2.05
CA ALA A 368 -8.29 -22.00 0.72
C ALA A 368 -9.73 -22.56 0.70
N VAL A 369 -10.13 -23.34 1.68
CA VAL A 369 -11.51 -23.85 1.79
C VAL A 369 -12.48 -22.68 1.90
N LEU A 370 -12.23 -21.71 2.78
CA LEU A 370 -13.09 -20.55 2.95
C LEU A 370 -13.21 -19.73 1.64
N ALA A 371 -12.10 -19.54 0.94
CA ALA A 371 -12.07 -18.81 -0.32
C ALA A 371 -12.75 -19.56 -1.47
N LEU A 372 -12.48 -20.87 -1.62
CA LEU A 372 -13.04 -21.70 -2.69
C LEU A 372 -14.53 -21.99 -2.51
N THR A 373 -15.02 -21.96 -1.27
CA THR A 373 -16.45 -22.19 -0.98
C THR A 373 -17.26 -20.90 -0.91
N GLY A 374 -16.66 -19.72 -1.08
CA GLY A 374 -17.33 -18.43 -0.91
C GLY A 374 -17.74 -18.13 0.54
N SER A 375 -17.34 -18.98 1.51
CA SER A 375 -17.70 -18.81 2.94
C SER A 375 -17.13 -17.52 3.55
N VAL A 376 -16.14 -16.90 2.91
CA VAL A 376 -15.65 -15.56 3.28
C VAL A 376 -16.78 -14.53 3.27
N ALA A 377 -17.75 -14.63 2.36
CA ALA A 377 -18.91 -13.75 2.32
C ALA A 377 -19.72 -13.83 3.61
N VAL A 378 -20.03 -15.06 4.05
CA VAL A 378 -20.78 -15.30 5.30
C VAL A 378 -20.02 -14.77 6.50
N ILE A 379 -18.71 -15.07 6.58
CA ILE A 379 -17.86 -14.61 7.68
C ILE A 379 -17.81 -13.07 7.71
N GLY A 380 -17.75 -12.39 6.56
CA GLY A 380 -17.77 -10.93 6.47
C GLY A 380 -19.07 -10.29 6.98
N HIS A 381 -20.19 -11.02 6.96
CA HIS A 381 -21.45 -10.58 7.56
C HIS A 381 -21.61 -10.99 9.04
N ILE A 382 -20.71 -11.85 9.55
CA ILE A 382 -20.64 -12.20 10.98
C ILE A 382 -19.63 -11.32 11.69
N ILE A 383 -18.45 -11.09 11.08
CA ILE A 383 -17.36 -10.28 11.63
C ILE A 383 -17.27 -9.00 10.80
N PRO A 384 -17.66 -7.86 11.36
CA PRO A 384 -17.57 -6.60 10.64
C PRO A 384 -16.11 -6.24 10.36
N VAL A 385 -15.84 -5.65 9.21
CA VAL A 385 -14.48 -5.23 8.83
C VAL A 385 -13.88 -4.26 9.83
N GLN A 386 -14.70 -3.45 10.53
CA GLN A 386 -14.30 -2.53 11.58
C GLN A 386 -13.59 -3.23 12.76
N ALA A 387 -13.92 -4.47 13.04
CA ALA A 387 -13.24 -5.27 14.07
C ALA A 387 -11.81 -5.65 13.65
N ALA A 388 -11.52 -5.69 12.35
CA ALA A 388 -10.21 -6.00 11.79
C ALA A 388 -9.28 -4.78 11.67
N TYR A 389 -9.81 -3.56 11.67
CA TYR A 389 -9.02 -2.33 11.52
C TYR A 389 -7.85 -2.21 12.50
N PRO A 390 -8.02 -2.51 13.81
CA PRO A 390 -6.90 -2.47 14.74
C PRO A 390 -5.77 -3.45 14.42
N VAL A 391 -6.08 -4.61 13.86
CA VAL A 391 -5.07 -5.60 13.42
C VAL A 391 -4.22 -4.98 12.30
N MET A 392 -4.87 -4.33 11.35
CA MET A 392 -4.20 -3.70 10.22
C MET A 392 -3.37 -2.49 10.62
N LEU A 393 -3.88 -1.64 11.51
CA LEU A 393 -3.09 -0.55 12.10
C LEU A 393 -1.78 -1.10 12.71
N PHE A 394 -1.89 -2.20 13.42
CA PHE A 394 -0.74 -2.82 14.07
C PHE A 394 0.25 -3.43 13.06
N VAL A 395 -0.25 -4.08 12.01
CA VAL A 395 0.57 -4.59 10.89
C VAL A 395 1.34 -3.45 10.23
N GLY A 396 0.67 -2.34 9.91
CA GLY A 396 1.31 -1.16 9.33
C GLY A 396 2.41 -0.58 10.23
N ALA A 397 2.14 -0.47 11.54
CA ALA A 397 3.11 0.01 12.51
C ALA A 397 4.31 -0.95 12.65
N ALA A 398 4.09 -2.27 12.66
CA ALA A 398 5.13 -3.28 12.77
C ALA A 398 6.06 -3.26 11.55
N ILE A 399 5.51 -3.18 10.34
CA ILE A 399 6.30 -3.10 9.10
C ILE A 399 7.09 -1.79 9.04
N THR A 400 6.51 -0.68 9.48
CA THR A 400 7.22 0.61 9.58
C THR A 400 8.41 0.48 10.56
N GLY A 401 8.20 -0.13 11.73
CA GLY A 401 9.26 -0.42 12.70
C GLY A 401 10.36 -1.30 12.12
N GLN A 402 10.01 -2.35 11.37
CA GLN A 402 10.98 -3.21 10.67
C GLN A 402 11.79 -2.44 9.62
N ALA A 403 11.14 -1.55 8.86
CA ALA A 403 11.82 -0.71 7.88
C ALA A 403 12.91 0.16 8.53
N PHE A 404 12.62 0.79 9.66
CA PHE A 404 13.63 1.54 10.43
C PHE A 404 14.72 0.62 11.01
N GLY A 405 14.37 -0.55 11.50
CA GLY A 405 15.31 -1.55 12.03
C GLY A 405 16.26 -2.13 10.98
N SER A 406 15.90 -2.06 9.70
CA SER A 406 16.73 -2.52 8.57
C SER A 406 17.92 -1.61 8.27
N PHE A 407 17.94 -0.41 8.81
CA PHE A 407 19.02 0.55 8.65
C PHE A 407 19.95 0.56 9.85
N PRO A 408 21.26 0.81 9.65
CA PRO A 408 22.11 1.28 10.73
C PRO A 408 21.50 2.53 11.39
N ALA A 409 21.58 2.68 12.71
CA ALA A 409 20.96 3.79 13.44
C ALA A 409 21.30 5.17 12.84
N ARG A 410 22.55 5.35 12.34
CA ARG A 410 22.99 6.58 11.66
C ARG A 410 22.19 6.91 10.39
N HIS A 411 21.54 5.93 9.74
CA HIS A 411 20.75 6.12 8.53
C HIS A 411 19.27 6.41 8.82
N ALA A 412 18.85 6.54 10.08
CA ALA A 412 17.48 6.90 10.44
C ALA A 412 16.94 8.13 9.69
N PRO A 413 17.73 9.21 9.43
CA PRO A 413 17.25 10.32 8.61
C PRO A 413 16.92 9.92 7.16
N ALA A 414 17.68 8.99 6.57
CA ALA A 414 17.39 8.47 5.22
C ALA A 414 16.08 7.68 5.19
N ALA A 415 15.83 6.84 6.21
CA ALA A 415 14.57 6.14 6.36
C ALA A 415 13.39 7.12 6.52
N ALA A 416 13.55 8.17 7.33
CA ALA A 416 12.51 9.19 7.51
C ALA A 416 12.20 9.95 6.21
N LEU A 417 13.21 10.30 5.40
CA LEU A 417 13.00 10.93 4.09
C LEU A 417 12.22 10.04 3.12
N ALA A 418 12.38 8.73 3.19
CA ALA A 418 11.63 7.80 2.35
C ALA A 418 10.13 7.77 2.66
N LEU A 419 9.72 8.18 3.86
CA LEU A 419 8.28 8.23 4.23
C LEU A 419 7.55 9.37 3.53
N VAL A 420 8.25 10.47 3.22
CA VAL A 420 7.64 11.73 2.75
C VAL A 420 6.82 11.54 1.47
N PRO A 421 7.33 10.92 0.39
CA PRO A 421 6.53 10.74 -0.83
C PRO A 421 5.33 9.84 -0.63
N ALA A 422 5.43 8.79 0.20
CA ALA A 422 4.33 7.90 0.49
C ALA A 422 3.21 8.57 1.30
N LEU A 423 3.57 9.42 2.28
CA LEU A 423 2.60 10.23 3.03
C LEU A 423 1.93 11.28 2.14
N ALA A 424 2.69 11.91 1.24
CA ALA A 424 2.13 12.84 0.25
C ALA A 424 1.14 12.11 -0.68
N ALA A 425 1.49 10.93 -1.16
CA ALA A 425 0.62 10.10 -2.00
C ALA A 425 -0.67 9.70 -1.27
N TRP A 426 -0.58 9.30 0.01
CA TRP A 426 -1.76 9.02 0.83
C TRP A 426 -2.64 10.27 1.00
N GLY A 427 -2.04 11.42 1.32
CA GLY A 427 -2.77 12.69 1.41
C GLY A 427 -3.44 13.07 0.11
N PHE A 428 -2.78 12.84 -1.04
CA PHE A 428 -3.37 13.09 -2.36
C PHE A 428 -4.58 12.17 -2.65
N VAL A 429 -4.52 10.89 -2.25
CA VAL A 429 -5.67 9.96 -2.39
C VAL A 429 -6.88 10.46 -1.62
N LEU A 430 -6.69 11.01 -0.40
CA LEU A 430 -7.79 11.60 0.38
C LEU A 430 -8.38 12.83 -0.33
N VAL A 431 -7.54 13.74 -0.81
CA VAL A 431 -8.00 14.93 -1.55
C VAL A 431 -8.76 14.51 -2.81
N ARG A 432 -8.21 13.59 -3.59
CA ARG A 432 -8.85 13.07 -4.80
C ARG A 432 -10.19 12.40 -4.49
N GLY A 433 -10.24 11.54 -3.47
CA GLY A 433 -11.46 10.87 -3.04
C GLY A 433 -12.55 11.86 -2.64
N THR A 434 -12.22 12.88 -1.86
CA THR A 434 -13.16 13.94 -1.46
C THR A 434 -13.71 14.68 -2.67
N LEU A 435 -12.85 15.06 -3.61
CA LEU A 435 -13.27 15.79 -4.82
C LEU A 435 -14.16 14.94 -5.73
N LEU A 436 -13.84 13.65 -5.91
CA LEU A 436 -14.65 12.73 -6.70
C LEU A 436 -16.01 12.47 -6.06
N THR A 437 -16.07 12.36 -4.74
CA THR A 437 -17.35 12.21 -4.01
C THR A 437 -18.21 13.47 -4.15
N THR A 438 -17.63 14.65 -3.98
CA THR A 438 -18.38 15.93 -4.12
C THR A 438 -18.81 16.20 -5.56
N ALA A 439 -18.09 15.70 -6.55
CA ALA A 439 -18.46 15.77 -7.96
C ALA A 439 -19.50 14.72 -8.39
N GLY A 440 -19.95 13.84 -7.47
CA GLY A 440 -20.93 12.81 -7.77
C GLY A 440 -20.38 11.62 -8.59
N PHE A 441 -19.06 11.53 -8.80
CA PHE A 441 -18.43 10.40 -9.50
C PHE A 441 -18.35 9.14 -8.67
N ILE A 442 -18.40 9.28 -7.35
CA ILE A 442 -18.49 8.16 -6.42
C ILE A 442 -19.84 8.30 -5.73
N ASN A 443 -20.78 7.41 -6.06
CA ASN A 443 -22.00 7.33 -5.27
C ASN A 443 -21.60 7.10 -3.81
N PRO A 444 -22.17 7.84 -2.84
CA PRO A 444 -22.10 7.40 -1.45
C PRO A 444 -22.56 5.94 -1.43
N GLU A 445 -21.87 5.12 -0.63
CA GLU A 445 -22.19 3.72 -0.43
C GLU A 445 -23.69 3.44 -0.61
N PRO A 446 -24.11 2.38 -1.36
CA PRO A 446 -25.51 2.02 -1.38
C PRO A 446 -25.95 1.95 0.08
N GLU A 447 -26.95 2.77 0.43
CA GLU A 447 -27.54 2.81 1.76
C GLU A 447 -27.54 1.42 2.33
N ALA A 448 -26.90 1.25 3.50
CA ALA A 448 -27.05 0.01 4.25
C ALA A 448 -28.55 -0.35 4.18
N PRO A 449 -28.91 -1.58 3.78
CA PRO A 449 -30.30 -1.92 3.48
C PRO A 449 -31.17 -1.30 4.57
N ALA A 450 -32.07 -0.41 4.16
CA ALA A 450 -32.91 0.32 5.08
C ALA A 450 -33.45 -0.69 6.10
N PRO A 451 -33.36 -0.43 7.40
CA PRO A 451 -33.80 -1.38 8.40
C PRO A 451 -35.19 -1.83 7.95
N VAL A 452 -35.31 -3.12 7.64
CA VAL A 452 -36.54 -3.70 7.13
C VAL A 452 -37.63 -3.24 8.08
N SER A 453 -38.55 -2.42 7.56
CA SER A 453 -39.71 -1.90 8.26
C SER A 453 -40.61 -3.06 8.69
N GLY A 454 -40.22 -3.68 9.79
CA GLY A 454 -40.89 -4.83 10.42
C GLY A 454 -40.91 -4.72 11.93
N ALA A 455 -40.36 -3.62 12.49
CA ALA A 455 -40.61 -3.30 13.89
C ALA A 455 -42.01 -2.72 14.02
N THR A 456 -42.92 -3.59 14.48
CA THR A 456 -44.20 -3.25 15.05
C THR A 456 -44.17 -1.92 15.75
N ALA A 457 -45.16 -1.08 15.43
CA ALA A 457 -45.46 0.21 16.00
C ALA A 457 -45.17 0.27 17.51
N ALA A 458 -43.99 0.70 17.91
CA ALA A 458 -43.74 1.16 19.26
C ALA A 458 -44.25 2.60 19.35
N ALA A 459 -45.12 2.80 20.30
CA ALA A 459 -45.94 3.96 20.55
C ALA A 459 -45.21 5.32 20.32
N LYS A 460 -45.86 6.12 19.48
CA LYS A 460 -45.60 7.54 19.28
C LYS A 460 -45.50 8.25 20.62
N ALA A 461 -44.30 8.62 21.02
CA ALA A 461 -44.10 9.51 22.17
C ALA A 461 -44.82 10.84 21.89
N PRO A 462 -45.53 11.42 22.87
CA PRO A 462 -46.25 12.68 22.68
C PRO A 462 -45.25 13.80 22.38
N ALA A 463 -45.62 14.65 21.43
CA ALA A 463 -44.88 15.85 21.09
C ALA A 463 -44.70 16.77 22.33
N PRO A 464 -43.53 17.40 22.49
CA PRO A 464 -43.36 18.40 23.55
C PRO A 464 -44.31 19.58 23.35
N PRO A 465 -44.84 20.18 24.42
CA PRO A 465 -45.81 21.26 24.33
C PRO A 465 -45.21 22.49 23.67
N ALA A 466 -45.99 23.11 22.77
CA ALA A 466 -45.65 24.35 22.08
C ALA A 466 -45.32 25.47 23.08
N THR A 467 -44.18 26.11 22.87
CA THR A 467 -43.78 27.32 23.57
C THR A 467 -44.72 28.46 23.19
N PRO A 468 -45.23 29.28 24.16
CA PRO A 468 -46.14 30.38 23.86
C PRO A 468 -45.46 31.44 22.97
N GLY A 469 -46.18 31.89 21.97
CA GLY A 469 -45.73 32.91 21.03
C GLY A 469 -45.44 34.26 21.68
N ILE A 470 -44.34 34.87 21.27
CA ILE A 470 -44.02 36.26 21.51
C ILE A 470 -44.82 37.10 20.51
N PRO A 471 -45.50 38.19 20.91
CA PRO A 471 -46.32 39.00 20.00
C PRO A 471 -45.47 39.76 18.99
N GLU A 472 -45.91 39.76 17.75
CA GLU A 472 -45.39 40.65 16.69
C GLU A 472 -45.67 42.13 17.03
N ALA A 473 -44.63 42.97 16.92
CA ALA A 473 -44.75 44.41 16.96
C ALA A 473 -45.09 44.93 15.55
N PRO A 474 -45.92 46.00 15.46
CA PRO A 474 -46.49 46.48 14.20
C PRO A 474 -45.47 47.19 13.33
N GLY A 475 -45.67 47.06 12.01
CA GLY A 475 -44.81 47.54 10.97
C GLY A 475 -44.54 49.03 10.93
N MET A 476 -43.35 49.36 10.50
CA MET A 476 -43.03 50.67 9.88
C MET A 476 -42.31 50.42 8.57
N GLY A 477 -42.86 51.09 7.55
CA GLY A 477 -42.40 51.03 6.20
C GLY A 477 -41.10 51.80 5.95
N ASP A 478 -40.75 51.76 4.69
CA ASP A 478 -39.75 52.55 3.96
C ASP A 478 -38.29 52.03 4.03
N LYS A 479 -37.91 51.40 2.90
CA LYS A 479 -36.53 51.23 2.49
C LYS A 479 -35.85 52.58 2.27
N PRO A 480 -34.68 52.83 2.86
CA PRO A 480 -33.73 53.79 2.27
C PRO A 480 -32.81 53.07 1.30
N ALA A 481 -32.54 53.73 0.18
CA ALA A 481 -31.59 53.36 -0.87
C ALA A 481 -30.20 53.18 -0.25
N THR A 482 -29.55 52.10 -0.63
CA THR A 482 -28.15 51.79 -0.33
C THR A 482 -27.25 52.76 -1.12
N PRO A 483 -26.30 53.47 -0.49
CA PRO A 483 -25.27 54.20 -1.24
C PRO A 483 -24.32 53.26 -1.91
N GLU A 484 -24.01 53.49 -3.19
CA GLU A 484 -22.87 52.87 -3.87
C GLU A 484 -21.59 53.18 -3.09
N ALA A 485 -20.91 52.12 -2.63
CA ALA A 485 -19.59 52.21 -2.07
C ALA A 485 -18.56 52.33 -3.21
N PRO A 486 -17.52 53.15 -3.04
CA PRO A 486 -16.49 53.33 -4.06
C PRO A 486 -15.67 52.04 -4.22
N ALA A 487 -15.38 51.71 -5.47
CA ALA A 487 -14.48 50.65 -5.89
C ALA A 487 -13.09 50.91 -5.33
N THR A 488 -12.70 50.22 -4.26
CA THR A 488 -11.31 50.01 -3.87
C THR A 488 -10.86 48.69 -4.41
N ASP A 489 -10.00 48.80 -5.41
CA ASP A 489 -9.27 47.72 -6.05
C ASP A 489 -8.16 47.22 -5.04
N GLU A 490 -8.53 46.39 -4.11
CA GLU A 490 -7.59 45.60 -3.31
C GLU A 490 -8.03 44.16 -3.40
N GLY A 491 -7.13 43.34 -3.95
CA GLY A 491 -7.30 41.93 -4.28
C GLY A 491 -7.99 41.06 -3.25
N LEU A 492 -9.31 41.15 -3.18
CA LEU A 492 -10.10 40.14 -2.48
C LEU A 492 -10.07 38.86 -3.33
N GLU A 493 -9.50 37.83 -2.72
CA GLU A 493 -9.63 36.45 -3.17
C GLU A 493 -11.11 36.20 -3.50
N THR A 494 -11.45 36.14 -4.79
CA THR A 494 -12.78 35.71 -5.21
C THR A 494 -12.99 34.29 -4.66
N PRO A 495 -13.99 34.06 -3.78
CA PRO A 495 -14.27 32.73 -3.31
C PRO A 495 -14.56 31.85 -4.52
N VAL A 496 -13.83 30.73 -4.62
CA VAL A 496 -14.06 29.73 -5.67
C VAL A 496 -15.53 29.30 -5.54
N ARG A 497 -16.36 29.74 -6.48
CA ARG A 497 -17.76 29.31 -6.53
C ARG A 497 -17.74 27.82 -6.86
N VAL A 498 -18.08 26.99 -5.89
CA VAL A 498 -18.37 25.58 -6.10
C VAL A 498 -19.61 25.53 -6.98
N SER A 499 -19.44 25.17 -8.26
CA SER A 499 -20.59 24.87 -9.11
C SER A 499 -21.19 23.52 -8.63
N ARG A 500 -22.45 23.26 -8.92
CA ARG A 500 -23.09 21.97 -8.66
C ARG A 500 -22.35 20.80 -9.35
N ASP A 501 -21.46 21.08 -10.29
CA ASP A 501 -20.71 20.11 -11.08
C ASP A 501 -19.40 19.65 -10.40
N GLY A 502 -19.08 20.12 -9.19
CA GLY A 502 -17.88 19.78 -8.43
C GLY A 502 -16.60 20.45 -8.98
N ILE A 503 -15.54 20.44 -8.18
CA ILE A 503 -14.21 20.93 -8.57
C ILE A 503 -13.32 19.72 -8.89
N SER A 504 -12.75 19.69 -10.10
CA SER A 504 -11.78 18.65 -10.48
C SER A 504 -10.37 18.96 -9.98
N ILE A 505 -9.53 17.92 -9.86
CA ILE A 505 -8.11 18.07 -9.54
C ILE A 505 -7.41 18.97 -10.58
N GLY A 506 -7.76 18.81 -11.86
CA GLY A 506 -7.22 19.63 -12.93
C GLY A 506 -7.52 21.11 -12.77
N GLN A 507 -8.74 21.44 -12.38
CA GLN A 507 -9.12 22.84 -12.09
C GLN A 507 -8.31 23.44 -10.95
N LEU A 508 -8.07 22.67 -9.86
CA LEU A 508 -7.26 23.14 -8.75
C LEU A 508 -5.80 23.36 -9.16
N VAL A 509 -5.21 22.42 -9.89
CA VAL A 509 -3.82 22.52 -10.35
C VAL A 509 -3.65 23.70 -11.31
N VAL A 510 -4.57 23.88 -12.27
CA VAL A 510 -4.52 25.00 -13.20
C VAL A 510 -4.71 26.32 -12.47
N ALA A 511 -5.62 26.39 -11.50
CA ALA A 511 -5.81 27.57 -10.67
C ALA A 511 -4.56 27.93 -9.85
N GLU A 512 -3.83 26.93 -9.31
CA GLU A 512 -2.55 27.17 -8.64
C GLU A 512 -1.49 27.73 -9.57
N GLN A 513 -1.37 27.19 -10.78
CA GLN A 513 -0.39 27.61 -11.77
C GLN A 513 -0.61 29.05 -12.27
N HIS A 514 -1.86 29.48 -12.33
CA HIS A 514 -2.23 30.83 -12.79
C HIS A 514 -2.22 31.90 -11.68
N ARG A 515 -1.98 31.53 -10.42
CA ARG A 515 -1.87 32.51 -9.33
C ARG A 515 -0.47 33.17 -9.34
N PRO A 516 -0.39 34.49 -9.31
CA PRO A 516 0.89 35.20 -9.18
C PRO A 516 1.61 34.74 -7.90
N GLY A 517 2.85 34.27 -8.04
CA GLY A 517 3.66 33.82 -6.92
C GLY A 517 3.39 32.38 -6.42
N GLY A 518 2.65 31.56 -7.19
CA GLY A 518 2.40 30.15 -6.83
C GLY A 518 1.54 30.01 -5.56
N GLY A 519 0.37 30.61 -5.54
CA GLY A 519 -0.50 30.67 -4.38
C GLY A 519 -1.00 29.30 -3.91
N ARG A 520 -1.01 29.08 -2.59
CA ARG A 520 -1.57 27.87 -1.98
C ARG A 520 -3.10 27.90 -2.01
N VAL A 521 -3.73 26.77 -2.34
CA VAL A 521 -5.17 26.61 -2.19
C VAL A 521 -5.44 26.08 -0.78
N SER A 522 -6.18 26.83 0.04
CA SER A 522 -6.46 26.47 1.44
C SER A 522 -5.21 26.06 2.27
N GLY A 523 -4.07 26.71 2.00
CA GLY A 523 -2.79 26.41 2.67
C GLY A 523 -2.01 25.22 2.10
N TYR A 524 -2.54 24.50 1.12
CA TYR A 524 -1.89 23.34 0.49
C TYR A 524 -1.48 23.63 -0.96
N LEU A 525 -0.44 22.90 -1.40
CA LEU A 525 -0.04 22.85 -2.79
C LEU A 525 -0.53 21.53 -3.40
N VAL A 526 -1.67 21.53 -4.06
CA VAL A 526 -2.26 20.34 -4.72
C VAL A 526 -1.33 19.84 -5.82
N HIS A 527 -0.72 20.75 -6.57
CA HIS A 527 0.30 20.44 -7.56
C HIS A 527 1.48 19.67 -6.94
N GLY A 528 2.00 20.14 -5.79
CA GLY A 528 3.12 19.47 -5.10
C GLY A 528 2.77 18.07 -4.61
N LEU A 529 1.54 17.87 -4.10
CA LEU A 529 1.05 16.55 -3.71
C LEU A 529 0.96 15.61 -4.91
N LEU A 530 0.42 16.09 -6.04
CA LEU A 530 0.30 15.32 -7.26
C LEU A 530 1.67 14.92 -7.83
N VAL A 531 2.62 15.86 -7.87
CA VAL A 531 3.99 15.61 -8.33
C VAL A 531 4.69 14.55 -7.46
N LEU A 532 4.51 14.59 -6.14
CA LEU A 532 5.08 13.59 -5.24
C LEU A 532 4.36 12.25 -5.32
N GLU A 533 3.06 12.23 -5.58
CA GLU A 533 2.29 11.00 -5.76
C GLU A 533 2.73 10.24 -7.01
N ARG A 534 3.02 10.96 -8.12
CA ARG A 534 3.45 10.31 -9.37
C ARG A 534 4.81 9.63 -9.22
N GLY A 535 4.80 8.28 -9.24
CA GLY A 535 6.00 7.47 -9.05
C GLY A 535 6.57 7.55 -7.63
N PHE A 536 5.74 7.79 -6.60
CA PHE A 536 6.16 8.01 -5.21
C PHE A 536 7.04 6.88 -4.65
N ILE A 537 6.82 5.63 -5.08
CA ILE A 537 7.62 4.49 -4.61
C ILE A 537 9.06 4.63 -5.08
N PHE A 538 9.29 4.98 -6.35
CA PHE A 538 10.62 5.28 -6.86
C PHE A 538 11.23 6.49 -6.15
N THR A 539 10.46 7.57 -6.00
CA THR A 539 10.90 8.78 -5.30
C THR A 539 11.35 8.46 -3.87
N SER A 540 10.61 7.64 -3.14
CA SER A 540 10.97 7.18 -1.80
C SER A 540 12.28 6.40 -1.78
N ILE A 541 12.45 5.43 -2.70
CA ILE A 541 13.66 4.62 -2.82
C ILE A 541 14.88 5.52 -3.13
N PHE A 542 14.73 6.44 -4.08
CA PHE A 542 15.85 7.28 -4.51
C PHE A 542 16.24 8.30 -3.45
N LEU A 543 15.30 8.95 -2.78
CA LEU A 543 15.59 9.85 -1.67
C LEU A 543 16.32 9.13 -0.55
N ALA A 544 15.88 7.94 -0.17
CA ALA A 544 16.55 7.13 0.84
C ALA A 544 17.95 6.69 0.39
N ALA A 545 18.12 6.27 -0.88
CA ALA A 545 19.40 5.84 -1.42
C ALA A 545 20.40 7.00 -1.51
N ILE A 546 19.95 8.16 -1.96
CA ILE A 546 20.77 9.40 -2.00
C ILE A 546 21.21 9.76 -0.58
N ALA A 547 20.26 9.85 0.36
CA ALA A 547 20.52 10.23 1.74
C ALA A 547 21.47 9.24 2.44
N ALA A 548 21.25 7.93 2.31
CA ALA A 548 22.11 6.91 2.89
C ALA A 548 23.54 6.99 2.34
N ASN A 549 23.71 7.21 1.03
CA ASN A 549 25.02 7.40 0.42
C ASN A 549 25.70 8.69 0.89
N LEU A 550 24.96 9.79 1.09
CA LEU A 550 25.50 11.03 1.64
C LEU A 550 25.95 10.87 3.09
N ILE A 551 25.17 10.20 3.93
CA ILE A 551 25.53 9.89 5.32
C ILE A 551 26.83 9.06 5.38
N ASP A 552 26.98 8.09 4.47
CA ASP A 552 28.19 7.29 4.33
C ASP A 552 29.32 8.01 3.59
N ARG A 553 29.12 9.27 3.19
CA ARG A 553 30.03 10.06 2.37
C ARG A 553 30.39 9.39 1.02
N ARG A 554 29.51 8.56 0.48
CA ARG A 554 29.65 7.89 -0.82
C ARG A 554 29.08 8.79 -1.93
N PHE A 555 29.69 9.94 -2.16
CA PHE A 555 29.16 10.98 -3.06
C PHE A 555 28.91 10.47 -4.49
N LEU A 556 29.79 9.61 -5.04
CA LEU A 556 29.57 9.01 -6.36
C LEU A 556 28.33 8.11 -6.39
N GLY A 557 28.03 7.41 -5.30
CA GLY A 557 26.79 6.64 -5.16
C GLY A 557 25.56 7.55 -5.13
N ALA A 558 25.61 8.66 -4.38
CA ALA A 558 24.55 9.65 -4.36
C ALA A 558 24.32 10.29 -5.75
N ALA A 559 25.39 10.60 -6.48
CA ALA A 559 25.31 11.10 -7.85
C ALA A 559 24.65 10.10 -8.80
N PHE A 560 25.02 8.82 -8.71
CA PHE A 560 24.40 7.75 -9.52
C PHE A 560 22.90 7.68 -9.29
N TRP A 561 22.43 7.65 -8.04
CA TRP A 561 21.00 7.60 -7.72
C TRP A 561 20.26 8.85 -8.18
N SER A 562 20.90 10.03 -8.12
CA SER A 562 20.33 11.28 -8.64
C SER A 562 20.20 11.25 -10.16
N LEU A 563 21.20 10.70 -10.89
CA LEU A 563 21.11 10.52 -12.35
C LEU A 563 20.02 9.54 -12.75
N LEU A 564 19.87 8.45 -12.00
CA LEU A 564 18.80 7.48 -12.23
C LEU A 564 17.42 8.10 -12.00
N ALA A 565 17.26 8.90 -10.95
CA ALA A 565 16.05 9.66 -10.67
C ALA A 565 15.73 10.65 -11.80
N ALA A 566 16.73 11.39 -12.29
CA ALA A 566 16.57 12.29 -13.45
C ALA A 566 16.11 11.52 -14.70
N GLY A 567 16.72 10.35 -14.97
CA GLY A 567 16.38 9.49 -16.10
C GLY A 567 14.94 8.97 -16.05
N LEU A 568 14.49 8.46 -14.89
CA LEU A 568 13.11 7.98 -14.73
C LEU A 568 12.10 9.12 -14.76
N THR A 569 12.44 10.30 -14.24
CA THR A 569 11.61 11.51 -14.37
C THR A 569 11.53 11.93 -15.85
N TRP A 570 12.63 11.87 -16.60
CA TRP A 570 12.65 12.19 -18.03
C TRP A 570 11.79 11.23 -18.86
N VAL A 571 11.79 9.95 -18.52
CA VAL A 571 10.91 8.95 -19.15
C VAL A 571 9.44 9.17 -18.76
N GLY A 572 9.16 9.89 -17.67
CA GLY A 572 7.80 10.16 -17.18
C GLY A 572 7.25 9.09 -16.23
N LEU A 573 8.11 8.18 -15.73
CA LEU A 573 7.75 7.20 -14.71
C LEU A 573 7.68 7.83 -13.31
N MET A 574 8.17 9.08 -13.16
CA MET A 574 8.12 9.88 -11.93
C MET A 574 7.71 11.30 -12.28
N HIS A 575 6.87 11.88 -11.43
CA HIS A 575 6.54 13.31 -11.37
C HIS A 575 5.78 13.89 -12.56
N ALA A 576 5.78 13.28 -13.75
CA ALA A 576 5.10 13.80 -14.94
C ALA A 576 3.61 13.43 -14.96
N TYR A 577 2.77 14.37 -15.40
CA TYR A 577 1.33 14.16 -15.56
C TYR A 577 0.74 15.09 -16.62
N ALA A 578 -0.46 14.78 -17.08
CA ALA A 578 -1.27 15.66 -17.93
C ALA A 578 -2.66 15.85 -17.32
N VAL A 579 -3.26 17.03 -17.54
CA VAL A 579 -4.63 17.29 -17.15
C VAL A 579 -5.55 17.02 -18.33
N LEU A 580 -6.58 16.20 -18.15
CA LEU A 580 -7.57 15.94 -19.19
C LEU A 580 -8.48 17.15 -19.42
N ILE A 581 -8.86 17.38 -20.67
CA ILE A 581 -9.97 18.26 -21.04
C ILE A 581 -11.22 17.40 -21.17
N VAL A 582 -12.27 17.77 -20.45
CA VAL A 582 -13.57 17.10 -20.46
C VAL A 582 -14.61 18.11 -20.97
N LYS A 583 -15.50 17.69 -21.87
CA LYS A 583 -16.63 18.53 -22.30
C LYS A 583 -17.73 18.41 -21.26
N GLY A 584 -18.07 19.52 -20.63
CA GLY A 584 -19.20 19.64 -19.71
C GLY A 584 -20.54 19.43 -20.38
N PRO A 585 -21.64 19.28 -19.61
CA PRO A 585 -23.00 19.15 -20.14
C PRO A 585 -23.45 20.35 -20.99
N ASP A 586 -22.84 21.53 -20.78
CA ASP A 586 -23.04 22.76 -21.50
C ASP A 586 -22.20 22.88 -22.79
N GLY A 587 -21.45 21.81 -23.13
CA GLY A 587 -20.55 21.76 -24.28
C GLY A 587 -19.26 22.57 -24.11
N LYS A 588 -19.03 23.21 -22.95
CA LYS A 588 -17.78 23.90 -22.63
C LYS A 588 -16.71 22.96 -22.18
N GLU A 589 -15.48 23.27 -22.57
CA GLU A 589 -14.31 22.52 -22.09
C GLU A 589 -14.04 22.83 -20.61
N GLN A 590 -13.88 21.78 -19.80
CA GLN A 590 -13.54 21.86 -18.39
C GLN A 590 -12.31 21.03 -18.13
N TYR A 591 -11.51 21.45 -17.16
CA TYR A 591 -10.35 20.65 -16.72
C TYR A 591 -10.84 19.46 -15.88
N GLY A 592 -10.49 18.25 -16.33
CA GLY A 592 -10.82 17.01 -15.68
C GLY A 592 -9.73 16.54 -14.68
N ASN A 593 -9.59 15.22 -14.57
CA ASN A 593 -8.57 14.62 -13.71
C ASN A 593 -7.17 14.69 -14.33
N ALA A 594 -6.16 14.63 -13.46
CA ALA A 594 -4.79 14.42 -13.88
C ALA A 594 -4.53 12.94 -14.15
N VAL A 595 -3.83 12.66 -15.24
CA VAL A 595 -3.43 11.31 -15.69
C VAL A 595 -1.92 11.21 -15.81
N ASP A 596 -1.42 9.98 -15.80
CA ASP A 596 0.01 9.73 -16.02
C ASP A 596 0.41 10.12 -17.44
N HIS A 597 1.55 10.78 -17.57
CA HIS A 597 2.10 11.18 -18.84
C HIS A 597 3.50 10.55 -19.06
N VAL A 598 3.51 9.26 -19.31
CA VAL A 598 4.73 8.50 -19.58
C VAL A 598 5.28 8.89 -20.95
N PHE A 599 6.60 8.95 -21.07
CA PHE A 599 7.32 9.44 -22.25
C PHE A 599 7.07 10.92 -22.64
N ALA A 600 6.62 11.72 -21.66
CA ALA A 600 6.35 13.15 -21.84
C ALA A 600 7.46 13.94 -22.57
N ASN A 601 8.72 13.52 -22.42
CA ASN A 601 9.89 14.18 -23.00
C ASN A 601 10.46 13.46 -24.24
N LEU A 602 9.86 12.35 -24.67
CA LEU A 602 10.27 11.58 -25.83
C LEU A 602 9.32 11.88 -27.00
N GLY A 603 9.59 12.91 -27.79
CA GLY A 603 8.67 13.45 -28.79
C GLY A 603 8.13 12.45 -29.82
N PHE A 604 8.83 11.34 -30.10
CA PHE A 604 8.36 10.27 -31.00
C PHE A 604 7.48 9.25 -30.27
N LEU A 605 7.49 9.24 -28.93
CA LEU A 605 6.67 8.40 -28.06
C LEU A 605 5.73 9.23 -27.19
N ASP A 606 5.62 10.54 -27.45
CA ASP A 606 4.79 11.49 -26.70
C ASP A 606 3.29 11.20 -26.96
N LYS A 607 2.88 10.02 -26.60
CA LYS A 607 1.47 9.64 -26.54
C LYS A 607 1.10 9.59 -25.06
N SER A 608 0.16 10.42 -24.65
CA SER A 608 -0.45 10.25 -23.35
C SER A 608 -1.15 8.90 -23.32
N LEU A 609 -0.63 7.98 -22.51
CA LEU A 609 -1.12 6.63 -22.42
C LEU A 609 -2.53 6.52 -21.82
N ALA A 610 -3.01 7.59 -21.23
CA ALA A 610 -4.30 7.65 -20.56
C ALA A 610 -5.31 8.60 -21.21
N ILE A 611 -5.00 9.15 -22.41
CA ILE A 611 -5.98 9.98 -23.13
C ILE A 611 -7.01 9.06 -23.78
N PRO A 612 -8.31 9.26 -23.47
CA PRO A 612 -9.36 8.52 -24.14
C PRO A 612 -9.31 8.73 -25.66
N PRO A 613 -9.76 7.78 -26.49
CA PRO A 613 -9.98 8.00 -27.90
C PRO A 613 -10.89 9.22 -28.10
N GLY A 614 -10.38 10.27 -28.77
CA GLY A 614 -11.10 11.54 -28.93
C GLY A 614 -11.03 12.51 -27.76
N GLY A 615 -10.26 12.20 -26.70
CA GLY A 615 -9.94 13.13 -25.63
C GLY A 615 -8.76 14.03 -25.99
N ASP A 616 -8.66 15.16 -25.29
CA ASP A 616 -7.55 16.09 -25.43
C ASP A 616 -6.89 16.34 -24.07
N THR A 617 -5.65 16.83 -24.08
CA THR A 617 -4.90 17.16 -22.87
C THR A 617 -4.54 18.63 -22.84
N ALA A 618 -4.74 19.23 -21.67
CA ALA A 618 -4.25 20.56 -21.36
C ALA A 618 -3.18 20.47 -20.25
N ASN A 619 -2.33 21.46 -20.19
CA ASN A 619 -1.33 21.59 -19.12
C ASN A 619 -0.53 20.31 -18.86
N ILE A 620 0.25 19.89 -19.84
CA ILE A 620 1.17 18.78 -19.70
C ILE A 620 2.34 19.22 -18.83
N PHE A 621 2.46 18.64 -17.64
CA PHE A 621 3.58 18.86 -16.75
C PHE A 621 4.68 17.82 -17.01
N ARG A 622 5.74 18.23 -17.69
CA ARG A 622 6.86 17.38 -18.12
C ARG A 622 7.94 17.20 -17.05
N ALA A 623 7.75 17.73 -15.86
CA ALA A 623 8.67 17.66 -14.73
C ALA A 623 10.12 18.14 -15.05
N GLN A 624 10.31 19.04 -16.01
CA GLN A 624 11.63 19.49 -16.45
C GLN A 624 12.44 20.15 -15.31
N GLU A 625 11.77 20.89 -14.43
CA GLU A 625 12.41 21.51 -13.27
C GLU A 625 12.94 20.47 -12.28
N LEU A 626 12.24 19.36 -12.10
CA LEU A 626 12.67 18.25 -11.25
C LEU A 626 13.82 17.48 -11.90
N ILE A 627 13.78 17.27 -13.22
CA ILE A 627 14.91 16.70 -13.97
C ILE A 627 16.15 17.56 -13.74
N ALA A 628 16.04 18.87 -13.94
CA ALA A 628 17.13 19.82 -13.69
C ALA A 628 17.59 19.76 -12.23
N GLY A 629 16.69 19.67 -11.26
CA GLY A 629 16.99 19.52 -9.84
C GLY A 629 17.80 18.27 -9.53
N TYR A 630 17.40 17.11 -10.05
CA TYR A 630 18.16 15.86 -9.89
C TYR A 630 19.52 15.89 -10.60
N LEU A 631 19.62 16.53 -11.76
CA LEU A 631 20.91 16.73 -12.44
C LEU A 631 21.83 17.69 -11.66
N MET A 632 21.29 18.73 -11.04
CA MET A 632 22.06 19.59 -10.12
C MET A 632 22.57 18.81 -8.91
N PHE A 633 21.74 17.97 -8.30
CA PHE A 633 22.17 17.08 -7.21
C PHE A 633 23.33 16.18 -7.68
N ALA A 634 23.19 15.55 -8.84
CA ALA A 634 24.23 14.70 -9.40
C ALA A 634 25.54 15.48 -9.62
N ALA A 635 25.47 16.68 -10.19
CA ALA A 635 26.64 17.53 -10.42
C ALA A 635 27.36 17.90 -9.12
N VAL A 636 26.60 18.35 -8.10
CA VAL A 636 27.17 18.66 -6.78
C VAL A 636 27.85 17.45 -6.16
N PHE A 637 27.18 16.28 -6.21
CA PHE A 637 27.72 15.06 -5.61
C PHE A 637 28.92 14.50 -6.40
N LEU A 638 28.97 14.67 -7.72
CA LEU A 638 30.14 14.34 -8.53
C LEU A 638 31.35 15.24 -8.14
N VAL A 639 31.16 16.55 -8.01
CA VAL A 639 32.20 17.47 -7.58
C VAL A 639 32.72 17.07 -6.19
N LEU A 640 31.84 16.83 -5.23
CA LEU A 640 32.21 16.37 -3.89
C LEU A 640 32.94 15.02 -3.92
N GLY A 641 32.54 14.11 -4.80
CA GLY A 641 33.20 12.83 -5.01
C GLY A 641 34.62 12.97 -5.52
N VAL A 642 34.83 13.84 -6.51
CA VAL A 642 36.16 14.14 -7.06
C VAL A 642 37.06 14.83 -6.02
N LEU A 643 36.53 15.82 -5.28
CA LEU A 643 37.28 16.50 -4.21
C LEU A 643 37.71 15.54 -3.10
N ARG A 644 36.88 14.55 -2.78
CA ARG A 644 37.21 13.53 -1.80
C ARG A 644 38.29 12.58 -2.29
N THR A 645 38.19 12.07 -3.52
CA THR A 645 39.23 11.19 -4.09
C THR A 645 40.58 11.89 -4.24
N GLY A 646 40.58 13.21 -4.42
CA GLY A 646 41.80 14.04 -4.45
C GLY A 646 42.36 14.44 -3.07
N GLY A 647 41.81 13.95 -1.96
CA GLY A 647 42.23 14.28 -0.60
C GLY A 647 41.89 15.71 -0.11
N ARG A 648 41.31 16.54 -0.97
CA ARG A 648 41.03 17.97 -0.66
C ARG A 648 39.89 18.16 0.36
N LEU A 649 38.97 17.21 0.46
CA LEU A 649 37.85 17.28 1.40
C LEU A 649 38.28 17.00 2.85
N GLU A 650 39.30 16.19 3.06
CA GLU A 650 39.86 15.92 4.40
C GLU A 650 40.63 17.11 4.95
N MET A 651 41.32 17.88 4.09
CA MET A 651 42.01 19.12 4.49
C MET A 651 41.03 20.20 4.96
N LEU A 652 39.84 20.30 4.38
CA LEU A 652 38.83 21.27 4.82
C LEU A 652 38.25 20.90 6.20
N GLN A 653 38.17 19.63 6.54
CA GLN A 653 37.65 19.18 7.84
C GLN A 653 38.64 19.35 8.99
N THR A 654 39.91 19.15 8.75
CA THR A 654 40.95 19.46 9.74
C THR A 654 40.97 20.94 10.06
N GLN A 655 40.81 21.82 9.07
CA GLN A 655 40.78 23.28 9.29
C GLN A 655 39.54 23.72 10.11
N THR A 656 38.36 23.11 9.92
CA THR A 656 37.16 23.44 10.72
C THR A 656 37.24 22.91 12.14
N SER A 657 37.77 21.70 12.35
CA SER A 657 37.97 21.10 13.68
C SER A 657 39.00 21.91 14.50
N ASP A 658 40.06 22.36 13.86
CA ASP A 658 41.09 23.20 14.51
C ASP A 658 40.56 24.61 14.83
N ALA A 659 39.66 25.15 13.99
CA ALA A 659 39.00 26.42 14.25
C ALA A 659 37.98 26.32 15.41
N GLU A 660 37.18 25.23 15.48
CA GLU A 660 36.25 24.97 16.58
C GLU A 660 36.99 24.71 17.90
N ASN A 661 38.06 23.91 17.90
CA ASN A 661 38.89 23.71 19.07
C ASN A 661 39.61 24.99 19.54
N SER A 662 40.04 25.83 18.59
CA SER A 662 40.62 27.13 18.90
C SER A 662 39.59 28.12 19.45
N ALA A 663 38.33 28.07 18.98
CA ALA A 663 37.25 28.89 19.51
C ALA A 663 36.81 28.41 20.92
N ALA A 664 36.72 27.11 21.15
CA ALA A 664 36.39 26.54 22.46
C ALA A 664 37.49 26.86 23.52
N THR A 665 38.78 26.91 23.12
CA THR A 665 39.88 27.24 24.01
C THR A 665 39.97 28.73 24.35
N ARG A 666 39.30 29.60 23.58
CA ARG A 666 39.20 31.05 23.87
C ARG A 666 38.03 31.43 24.74
N VAL A 667 37.13 30.52 25.06
CA VAL A 667 35.93 30.74 25.90
C VAL A 667 36.11 30.11 27.30
N LEU A 668 37.17 29.35 27.51
CA LEU A 668 37.65 28.90 28.84
C LEU A 668 38.84 29.76 29.29
#